data_bba779a5e9d590a02cfd761a1789feb7
#
_entry.id   bba779a5e9d590a02cfd761a1789feb7
#
_cell.length_a   1.000
_cell.length_b   1.000
_cell.length_c   1.000
_cell.angle_alpha   90.00
_cell.angle_beta   90.00
_cell.angle_gamma   90.00
#
_symmetry.space_group_name_H-M   'P 1'
#
loop_
_entity.id
_entity.type
_entity.pdbx_description
1 polymer ?
#
loop_
_entity_poly.entity_id
_entity_poly.type
_entity_poly.pdbx_seq_one_letter_code
_entity_poly.pdbx_strand_id
1 'polypeptide(L)'
;MAAFEYINDSIDQFHAVKLPANSVLRSVNNTLAPLTLFYLFVIYSLTVLPLHDLFDNENVILGQFSMFYIGVKTEKGRGKVMINQSPEEKARDKIDQMLRNAGWSVQDNKSVNLSECKGVAVREYLTDVGPADYILFVDSKPLGVIEAKREDEGQRLIAAEDQVYYYAHAKLKNIVKKDSLPFAYLSTSVETKFIDYRDPKPRSRIIFNFHQPSTLLEWLKEETTLRGRLQDMPALEKDGLRAAQIKAIENLEVSFKNNKPRALIQMATGAGKTYTACTFVYRLLKFAKAKRILFVVDTKNLGEQAEQAFMGYHSKDDNRKFTELYNVQRLTSSYIAQDSHVCISTIQRLYSILKGEELEESFEEENPNESSWQWNKKDPMPVEYSKDNPIEQFDFIIIDECHRSIYNLWKQVLDYYDSFLIGLTATPDKRTTGFFKENVVSEYTYEESVADGVNVPYDVYTIETEISQAGAELKAKEYVDKRERLTRKMRWEQLDEDIEYSAKDLDKDVVSIDQIRCIIRAYKEALKKVFPDRYDKDEVFEVPKTLVFAKTDSHADDIIHMIREEFNESNEFCKKITYKAEEDPKSVLNRFRNSWNPRIAVTVDMIATGTDVKPLEVLLFMRHVKSSNYFEQMKGRGTRTINYDDLKKVSSTAKHTKTHFIIVDAIGVTKSRKTDSRSLERKRTVALKDLLGAVSMGVQDEDLFTSLANRLIRLDKQLRENEREKIIEKSGGQSLKDMTKNLLDAYDPDLIEAKTIELLNEIPEPERTKSKEEECKKKAGEQLATKAAKVFTGELNSYIENVRKSHEQIIDNINQDKVLKARLDSFTKDKAKEIVKSFEEYIAENKDEITAFSIFYNQPYRMRELTFKMIKELFEKLKTEKPLLAPHYVWDAYSQLEDVKGKSPKNELVALVSLIRRVTGLDKALTPYNRIVDRNFQKWVFGKQAGPLKYTKEQMEWLRMIKEHVATSFHIEIEDLDNLPFNSQGGRGKMYKLFGDNMFEIINELNEALVA
;
A
#
# COMPACT_ATOMS: atom_id res chain seq x y z
N MET A 1 30.95 18.56 -34.36
CA MET A 1 32.34 18.96 -34.02
C MET A 1 32.81 18.16 -32.79
N ALA A 2 32.13 18.11 -31.66
CA ALA A 2 32.56 17.31 -30.50
C ALA A 2 32.68 15.80 -30.73
N ALA A 3 31.88 15.24 -31.63
CA ALA A 3 32.00 13.85 -32.07
C ALA A 3 33.24 13.59 -32.95
N PHE A 4 33.76 14.63 -33.62
CA PHE A 4 34.93 14.54 -34.49
C PHE A 4 36.24 14.58 -33.68
N GLU A 5 36.30 15.32 -32.59
CA GLU A 5 37.47 15.34 -31.71
C GLU A 5 37.62 14.01 -30.94
N TYR A 6 36.50 13.41 -30.50
CA TYR A 6 36.52 12.10 -29.82
C TYR A 6 36.95 10.93 -30.73
N ILE A 7 36.68 11.05 -32.03
CA ILE A 7 37.08 10.06 -33.03
C ILE A 7 38.59 10.17 -33.35
N ASN A 8 39.14 11.38 -33.39
CA ASN A 8 40.57 11.57 -33.63
C ASN A 8 41.47 11.06 -32.50
N ASP A 9 41.11 11.32 -31.25
CA ASP A 9 41.85 10.79 -30.09
C ASP A 9 41.82 9.25 -30.00
N SER A 10 40.74 8.60 -30.52
CA SER A 10 40.64 7.16 -30.57
C SER A 10 41.44 6.50 -31.70
N ILE A 11 41.71 7.23 -32.79
CA ILE A 11 42.46 6.74 -33.96
C ILE A 11 43.98 6.71 -33.66
N ASP A 12 44.49 7.66 -32.90
CA ASP A 12 45.91 7.71 -32.53
C ASP A 12 46.32 6.56 -31.56
N GLN A 13 45.37 6.03 -30.75
CA GLN A 13 45.64 4.87 -29.89
C GLN A 13 45.62 3.52 -30.64
N PHE A 14 44.99 3.44 -31.82
CA PHE A 14 44.88 2.18 -32.56
C PHE A 14 46.02 1.91 -33.58
N HIS A 15 46.85 2.90 -33.88
CA HIS A 15 47.99 2.74 -34.78
C HIS A 15 49.16 1.91 -34.20
N ALA A 16 49.09 1.51 -32.92
CA ALA A 16 50.16 0.76 -32.26
C ALA A 16 50.09 -0.77 -32.33
N VAL A 17 48.98 -1.35 -32.88
CA VAL A 17 48.83 -2.82 -32.95
C VAL A 17 48.44 -3.28 -34.36
N LYS A 18 49.46 -3.68 -35.14
CA LYS A 18 49.24 -4.40 -36.44
C LYS A 18 48.85 -5.83 -36.19
N LEU A 19 47.57 -6.17 -36.32
CA LEU A 19 47.07 -7.55 -36.42
C LEU A 19 46.48 -7.76 -37.87
N PRO A 20 46.71 -8.92 -38.51
CA PRO A 20 46.19 -9.20 -39.87
C PRO A 20 44.67 -9.41 -39.84
N ALA A 21 43.97 -8.75 -40.78
CA ALA A 21 42.52 -8.70 -40.90
C ALA A 21 41.76 -10.07 -40.93
N ASN A 22 42.46 -11.15 -41.22
CA ASN A 22 41.86 -12.48 -41.31
C ASN A 22 41.66 -13.22 -39.95
N SER A 23 42.23 -12.72 -38.88
CA SER A 23 42.10 -13.37 -37.55
C SER A 23 40.90 -12.88 -36.76
N VAL A 24 40.40 -11.70 -37.07
CA VAL A 24 39.26 -11.08 -36.33
C VAL A 24 37.92 -11.71 -36.78
N LEU A 25 37.82 -12.15 -38.01
CA LEU A 25 36.59 -12.76 -38.58
C LEU A 25 36.33 -14.21 -38.15
N ARG A 26 37.30 -14.89 -37.57
CA ARG A 26 37.13 -16.30 -37.15
C ARG A 26 36.78 -16.50 -35.67
N SER A 27 36.82 -15.47 -34.84
CA SER A 27 36.55 -15.59 -33.39
C SER A 27 35.19 -15.03 -32.95
N VAL A 28 34.37 -14.56 -33.88
CA VAL A 28 33.04 -14.03 -33.57
C VAL A 28 32.01 -15.14 -33.77
N ASN A 29 31.82 -15.97 -32.75
CA ASN A 29 30.72 -16.91 -32.69
C ASN A 29 29.42 -16.17 -32.33
N ASN A 30 28.42 -16.41 -33.09
CA ASN A 30 26.94 -16.38 -33.03
C ASN A 30 26.21 -15.59 -31.91
N THR A 31 26.78 -14.62 -31.21
CA THR A 31 26.12 -13.93 -30.06
C THR A 31 26.25 -12.41 -30.01
N LEU A 32 26.64 -11.77 -31.11
CA LEU A 32 26.72 -10.29 -31.15
C LEU A 32 25.50 -9.67 -31.83
N ALA A 33 24.86 -8.73 -31.12
CA ALA A 33 23.71 -8.04 -31.63
C ALA A 33 23.99 -7.26 -32.95
N PRO A 34 23.01 -7.04 -33.81
CA PRO A 34 23.15 -6.41 -35.13
C PRO A 34 23.81 -5.02 -35.11
N LEU A 35 23.64 -4.29 -34.03
CA LEU A 35 24.22 -2.96 -33.82
C LEU A 35 25.75 -2.97 -33.69
N THR A 36 26.33 -3.98 -33.10
CA THR A 36 27.78 -4.10 -32.92
C THR A 36 28.49 -4.46 -34.23
N LEU A 37 27.85 -5.24 -35.06
CA LEU A 37 28.29 -5.53 -36.42
C LEU A 37 28.22 -4.29 -37.34
N PHE A 38 27.18 -3.46 -37.16
CA PHE A 38 27.06 -2.18 -37.87
C PHE A 38 28.14 -1.19 -37.46
N TYR A 39 28.45 -1.10 -36.18
CA TYR A 39 29.54 -0.23 -35.69
C TYR A 39 30.92 -0.68 -36.18
N LEU A 40 31.20 -1.95 -36.18
CA LEU A 40 32.45 -2.53 -36.72
C LEU A 40 32.56 -2.34 -38.24
N PHE A 41 31.46 -2.42 -38.97
CA PHE A 41 31.40 -2.18 -40.41
C PHE A 41 31.63 -0.69 -40.76
N VAL A 42 31.08 0.23 -40.01
CA VAL A 42 31.29 1.68 -40.16
C VAL A 42 32.73 2.05 -39.88
N ILE A 43 33.33 1.50 -38.82
CA ILE A 43 34.76 1.69 -38.53
C ILE A 43 35.64 1.11 -39.61
N TYR A 44 35.32 -0.05 -40.13
CA TYR A 44 36.08 -0.66 -41.24
C TYR A 44 36.00 0.15 -42.55
N SER A 45 34.82 0.65 -42.88
CA SER A 45 34.63 1.48 -44.08
C SER A 45 35.35 2.82 -44.00
N LEU A 46 35.47 3.44 -42.82
CA LEU A 46 36.15 4.71 -42.58
C LEU A 46 37.68 4.55 -42.52
N THR A 47 38.20 3.34 -42.26
CA THR A 47 39.65 3.14 -42.14
C THR A 47 40.34 2.60 -43.43
N VAL A 48 39.57 2.11 -44.41
CA VAL A 48 40.11 1.43 -45.60
C VAL A 48 39.94 2.24 -46.89
N LEU A 49 39.09 3.29 -46.91
CA LEU A 49 38.90 4.13 -48.10
C LEU A 49 39.53 5.52 -47.91
N PRO A 50 40.24 6.05 -48.95
CA PRO A 50 40.77 7.41 -48.90
C PRO A 50 39.65 8.46 -48.83
N LEU A 51 39.76 9.40 -47.95
CA LEU A 51 38.77 10.45 -47.64
C LEU A 51 38.34 11.31 -48.85
N HIS A 52 39.02 11.22 -49.98
CA HIS A 52 38.72 12.02 -51.16
C HIS A 52 37.57 11.50 -52.01
N ASP A 53 37.26 10.20 -51.91
CA ASP A 53 36.22 9.53 -52.74
C ASP A 53 34.85 9.48 -52.06
N LEU A 54 34.74 9.92 -50.81
CA LEU A 54 33.50 9.85 -50.01
C LEU A 54 32.53 11.00 -50.26
N PHE A 55 33.00 12.10 -50.91
CA PHE A 55 32.15 13.29 -51.09
C PHE A 55 31.61 13.52 -52.48
N ASP A 56 32.08 12.74 -53.48
CA ASP A 56 31.63 12.97 -54.86
C ASP A 56 30.58 11.98 -55.40
N ASN A 57 30.09 11.01 -54.56
CA ASN A 57 29.09 10.02 -55.04
C ASN A 57 28.08 9.59 -54.00
N GLU A 58 27.11 10.47 -53.62
CA GLU A 58 25.96 10.13 -52.74
C GLU A 58 25.13 8.93 -53.25
N ASN A 59 25.13 8.61 -54.55
CA ASN A 59 24.38 7.54 -55.13
C ASN A 59 25.01 6.16 -54.91
N VAL A 60 26.30 6.04 -54.66
CA VAL A 60 26.97 4.75 -54.43
C VAL A 60 26.75 4.25 -53.00
N ILE A 61 26.71 5.16 -52.05
CA ILE A 61 26.47 4.82 -50.62
C ILE A 61 25.03 4.39 -50.44
N LEU A 62 24.04 5.10 -51.00
CA LEU A 62 22.63 4.74 -50.95
C LEU A 62 22.33 3.43 -51.71
N GLY A 63 23.02 3.16 -52.82
CA GLY A 63 22.88 1.89 -53.56
C GLY A 63 23.43 0.67 -52.80
N GLN A 64 24.53 0.80 -52.09
CA GLN A 64 25.08 -0.28 -51.25
C GLN A 64 24.23 -0.49 -49.97
N PHE A 65 23.66 0.52 -49.38
CA PHE A 65 22.71 0.40 -48.28
C PHE A 65 21.41 -0.27 -48.70
N SER A 66 20.92 0.06 -49.92
CA SER A 66 19.72 -0.61 -50.46
C SER A 66 19.96 -2.09 -50.78
N MET A 67 21.13 -2.49 -51.30
CA MET A 67 21.46 -3.90 -51.53
C MET A 67 21.67 -4.68 -50.23
N PHE A 68 22.21 -4.10 -49.20
CA PHE A 68 22.36 -4.77 -47.87
C PHE A 68 20.99 -4.99 -47.18
N TYR A 69 20.05 -4.06 -47.34
CA TYR A 69 18.68 -4.23 -46.82
C TYR A 69 17.85 -5.23 -47.64
N ILE A 70 18.14 -5.37 -48.92
CA ILE A 70 17.45 -6.37 -49.80
C ILE A 70 18.05 -7.77 -49.62
N GLY A 71 19.36 -7.88 -49.27
CA GLY A 71 20.02 -9.21 -49.10
C GLY A 71 19.62 -9.96 -47.83
N VAL A 72 19.01 -9.28 -46.83
CA VAL A 72 18.51 -9.91 -45.62
C VAL A 72 17.02 -10.31 -45.76
N LYS A 73 16.35 -9.97 -46.84
CA LYS A 73 14.90 -10.20 -47.07
C LYS A 73 14.55 -11.30 -48.09
N THR A 74 15.46 -12.15 -48.46
CA THR A 74 15.15 -13.25 -49.39
C THR A 74 15.27 -14.62 -48.76
N GLU A 75 14.39 -14.90 -47.77
CA GLU A 75 13.75 -16.22 -47.67
C GLU A 75 12.33 -16.10 -47.11
N LYS A 76 11.40 -16.30 -48.03
CA LYS A 76 9.97 -16.56 -47.86
C LYS A 76 9.05 -15.42 -47.35
N GLY A 77 8.35 -14.83 -48.27
CA GLY A 77 7.06 -14.13 -48.04
C GLY A 77 6.89 -12.93 -48.96
N ARG A 78 5.94 -13.03 -49.89
CA ARG A 78 5.51 -11.93 -50.77
C ARG A 78 5.38 -10.62 -50.00
N GLY A 79 6.23 -9.64 -50.29
CA GLY A 79 6.18 -8.32 -49.64
C GLY A 79 4.84 -7.64 -49.95
N LYS A 80 4.00 -7.44 -48.92
CA LYS A 80 2.93 -6.48 -48.97
C LYS A 80 3.56 -5.06 -48.94
N VAL A 81 3.29 -4.30 -49.94
CA VAL A 81 3.47 -2.85 -49.99
C VAL A 81 2.82 -2.29 -48.69
N MET A 82 3.52 -1.47 -47.96
CA MET A 82 2.91 -0.74 -46.82
C MET A 82 1.86 0.24 -47.38
N ILE A 83 0.66 -0.25 -47.53
CA ILE A 83 -0.53 0.58 -47.71
C ILE A 83 -0.74 1.28 -46.37
N ASN A 84 -1.02 2.60 -46.34
CA ASN A 84 -1.44 3.33 -45.18
C ASN A 84 -2.68 2.63 -44.57
N GLN A 85 -2.46 1.80 -43.56
CA GLN A 85 -3.55 1.08 -42.87
C GLN A 85 -4.43 2.09 -42.14
N SER A 86 -5.72 1.95 -42.28
CA SER A 86 -6.68 2.74 -41.50
C SER A 86 -6.51 2.45 -40.00
N PRO A 87 -6.90 3.38 -39.10
CA PRO A 87 -6.84 3.12 -37.66
C PRO A 87 -7.59 1.85 -37.24
N GLU A 88 -8.66 1.50 -37.95
CA GLU A 88 -9.47 0.32 -37.71
C GLU A 88 -8.74 -0.98 -38.11
N GLU A 89 -8.05 -0.99 -39.27
CA GLU A 89 -7.20 -2.13 -39.66
C GLU A 89 -6.05 -2.36 -38.68
N LYS A 90 -5.44 -1.29 -38.14
CA LYS A 90 -4.41 -1.40 -37.11
C LYS A 90 -4.95 -1.98 -35.81
N ALA A 91 -6.17 -1.58 -35.41
CA ALA A 91 -6.85 -2.14 -34.22
C ALA A 91 -7.12 -3.64 -34.42
N ARG A 92 -7.61 -4.03 -35.59
CA ARG A 92 -7.85 -5.45 -35.94
C ARG A 92 -6.57 -6.29 -35.96
N ASP A 93 -5.44 -5.78 -36.48
CA ASP A 93 -4.17 -6.50 -36.45
C ASP A 93 -3.68 -6.77 -35.02
N LYS A 94 -3.88 -5.84 -34.10
CA LYS A 94 -3.56 -6.03 -32.67
C LYS A 94 -4.52 -7.03 -32.00
N ILE A 95 -5.80 -6.94 -32.28
CA ILE A 95 -6.83 -7.91 -31.80
C ILE A 95 -6.47 -9.32 -32.28
N ASP A 96 -6.06 -9.46 -33.52
CA ASP A 96 -5.60 -10.73 -34.08
C ASP A 96 -4.40 -11.30 -33.30
N GLN A 97 -3.43 -10.45 -32.99
CA GLN A 97 -2.26 -10.88 -32.21
C GLN A 97 -2.67 -11.30 -30.79
N MET A 98 -3.56 -10.56 -30.15
CA MET A 98 -4.10 -10.90 -28.83
C MET A 98 -4.83 -12.24 -28.84
N LEU A 99 -5.63 -12.50 -29.89
CA LEU A 99 -6.32 -13.78 -30.08
C LEU A 99 -5.33 -14.93 -30.29
N ARG A 100 -4.32 -14.75 -31.14
CA ARG A 100 -3.28 -15.78 -31.37
C ARG A 100 -2.49 -16.08 -30.10
N ASN A 101 -2.18 -15.06 -29.33
CA ASN A 101 -1.53 -15.20 -28.02
C ASN A 101 -2.38 -16.04 -27.07
N ALA A 102 -3.69 -15.86 -27.08
CA ALA A 102 -4.65 -16.62 -26.29
C ALA A 102 -4.96 -18.02 -26.86
N GLY A 103 -4.33 -18.43 -27.97
CA GLY A 103 -4.46 -19.77 -28.54
C GLY A 103 -5.55 -19.94 -29.58
N TRP A 104 -6.07 -18.82 -30.12
CA TRP A 104 -7.02 -18.84 -31.23
C TRP A 104 -6.31 -18.86 -32.58
N SER A 105 -6.81 -19.66 -33.55
CA SER A 105 -6.49 -19.51 -34.98
C SER A 105 -7.39 -18.44 -35.58
N VAL A 106 -6.80 -17.40 -36.13
CA VAL A 106 -7.58 -16.31 -36.76
C VAL A 106 -7.64 -16.55 -38.26
N GLN A 107 -8.85 -16.70 -38.82
CA GLN A 107 -9.12 -17.02 -40.20
C GLN A 107 -10.06 -16.02 -40.85
N ASP A 108 -9.91 -15.83 -42.15
CA ASP A 108 -10.85 -15.02 -42.93
C ASP A 108 -12.10 -15.86 -43.35
N ASN A 109 -13.25 -15.22 -43.41
CA ASN A 109 -14.52 -15.84 -43.78
C ASN A 109 -14.47 -16.61 -45.16
N LYS A 110 -13.58 -16.23 -46.05
CA LYS A 110 -13.42 -16.88 -47.38
C LYS A 110 -12.64 -18.19 -47.34
N SER A 111 -11.91 -18.47 -46.26
CA SER A 111 -11.00 -19.62 -46.15
C SER A 111 -11.13 -20.34 -44.80
N VAL A 112 -12.37 -20.52 -44.35
CA VAL A 112 -12.66 -21.10 -43.03
C VAL A 112 -12.37 -22.60 -42.99
N ASN A 113 -11.56 -22.98 -41.99
CA ASN A 113 -11.35 -24.38 -41.60
C ASN A 113 -11.52 -24.52 -40.07
N LEU A 114 -12.74 -24.85 -39.65
CA LEU A 114 -13.05 -24.99 -38.20
C LEU A 114 -12.39 -26.21 -37.54
N SER A 115 -11.80 -27.10 -38.33
CA SER A 115 -11.09 -28.31 -37.83
C SER A 115 -9.58 -28.12 -37.71
N GLU A 116 -9.04 -26.93 -38.02
CA GLU A 116 -7.62 -26.65 -37.95
C GLU A 116 -7.07 -26.76 -36.52
N CYS A 117 -7.79 -26.21 -35.57
CA CYS A 117 -7.43 -26.27 -34.16
C CYS A 117 -8.69 -26.16 -33.29
N LYS A 118 -8.53 -26.31 -31.97
CA LYS A 118 -9.63 -26.29 -30.99
C LYS A 118 -10.41 -24.97 -30.99
N GLY A 119 -9.72 -23.84 -31.14
CA GLY A 119 -10.31 -22.49 -31.11
C GLY A 119 -10.06 -21.73 -32.42
N VAL A 120 -11.09 -21.39 -33.15
CA VAL A 120 -11.00 -20.63 -34.42
C VAL A 120 -11.79 -19.34 -34.29
N ALA A 121 -11.16 -18.20 -34.56
CA ALA A 121 -11.78 -16.90 -34.67
C ALA A 121 -11.93 -16.53 -36.14
N VAL A 122 -13.17 -16.42 -36.62
CA VAL A 122 -13.46 -16.14 -38.04
C VAL A 122 -13.82 -14.67 -38.20
N ARG A 123 -13.04 -13.96 -39.00
CA ARG A 123 -13.25 -12.53 -39.29
C ARG A 123 -14.44 -12.33 -40.24
N GLU A 124 -15.13 -11.16 -40.06
CA GLU A 124 -16.20 -10.69 -40.94
C GLU A 124 -17.24 -11.78 -41.24
N TYR A 125 -17.63 -12.53 -40.21
CA TYR A 125 -18.58 -13.63 -40.38
C TYR A 125 -20.00 -13.10 -40.64
N LEU A 126 -20.64 -13.59 -41.70
CA LEU A 126 -21.95 -13.09 -42.09
C LEU A 126 -23.05 -13.58 -41.17
N THR A 127 -23.85 -12.62 -40.68
CA THR A 127 -25.07 -12.83 -39.91
C THR A 127 -26.29 -12.23 -40.62
N ASP A 128 -27.48 -12.46 -40.10
CA ASP A 128 -28.71 -11.89 -40.64
C ASP A 128 -28.89 -10.37 -40.34
N VAL A 129 -28.09 -9.84 -39.41
CA VAL A 129 -28.07 -8.41 -39.05
C VAL A 129 -26.86 -7.66 -39.63
N GLY A 130 -25.96 -8.36 -40.36
CA GLY A 130 -24.71 -7.80 -40.90
C GLY A 130 -23.50 -8.67 -40.60
N PRO A 131 -22.30 -8.34 -41.13
CA PRO A 131 -21.07 -9.04 -40.80
C PRO A 131 -20.62 -8.68 -39.40
N ALA A 132 -20.41 -9.69 -38.53
CA ALA A 132 -19.77 -9.52 -37.25
C ALA A 132 -18.24 -9.48 -37.42
N ASP A 133 -17.51 -8.63 -36.68
CA ASP A 133 -16.07 -8.51 -36.86
C ASP A 133 -15.36 -9.84 -36.63
N TYR A 134 -15.73 -10.59 -35.59
CA TYR A 134 -15.26 -11.98 -35.39
C TYR A 134 -16.37 -12.83 -34.77
N ILE A 135 -16.47 -14.09 -35.21
CA ILE A 135 -17.21 -15.16 -34.51
C ILE A 135 -16.20 -16.18 -33.99
N LEU A 136 -16.32 -16.52 -32.71
CA LEU A 136 -15.45 -17.48 -32.02
C LEU A 136 -16.06 -18.87 -32.06
N PHE A 137 -15.31 -19.83 -32.59
CA PHE A 137 -15.70 -21.24 -32.65
C PHE A 137 -14.76 -22.06 -31.74
N VAL A 138 -15.31 -22.96 -30.96
CA VAL A 138 -14.55 -23.96 -30.20
C VAL A 138 -15.11 -25.34 -30.53
N ASP A 139 -14.25 -26.29 -30.92
CA ASP A 139 -14.65 -27.60 -31.41
C ASP A 139 -15.76 -27.47 -32.49
N SER A 140 -15.56 -26.54 -33.42
CA SER A 140 -16.48 -26.23 -34.55
C SER A 140 -17.87 -25.69 -34.14
N LYS A 141 -18.10 -25.37 -32.86
CA LYS A 141 -19.33 -24.78 -32.34
C LYS A 141 -19.16 -23.27 -32.10
N PRO A 142 -20.08 -22.43 -32.58
CA PRO A 142 -20.00 -21.00 -32.34
C PRO A 142 -20.32 -20.70 -30.85
N LEU A 143 -19.43 -20.02 -30.15
CA LEU A 143 -19.57 -19.71 -28.72
C LEU A 143 -19.57 -18.22 -28.41
N GLY A 144 -18.95 -17.41 -29.25
CA GLY A 144 -18.79 -16.00 -28.90
C GLY A 144 -18.69 -15.08 -30.12
N VAL A 145 -18.84 -13.80 -29.87
CA VAL A 145 -18.69 -12.72 -30.84
C VAL A 145 -17.74 -11.66 -30.32
N ILE A 146 -16.95 -11.07 -31.22
CA ILE A 146 -16.11 -9.90 -30.91
C ILE A 146 -16.52 -8.76 -31.83
N GLU A 147 -16.73 -7.60 -31.26
CA GLU A 147 -16.86 -6.34 -31.94
C GLU A 147 -15.60 -5.51 -31.76
N ALA A 148 -14.97 -5.13 -32.87
CA ALA A 148 -13.76 -4.33 -32.90
C ALA A 148 -14.09 -2.85 -33.09
N LYS A 149 -13.49 -1.97 -32.28
CA LYS A 149 -13.65 -0.52 -32.36
C LYS A 149 -12.28 0.16 -32.45
N ARG A 150 -12.27 1.40 -32.92
CA ARG A 150 -11.04 2.23 -32.96
C ARG A 150 -10.58 2.60 -31.57
N GLU A 151 -9.31 2.86 -31.42
CA GLU A 151 -8.70 3.28 -30.12
C GLU A 151 -9.31 4.57 -29.57
N ASP A 152 -9.69 5.50 -30.44
CA ASP A 152 -10.30 6.79 -30.08
C ASP A 152 -11.79 6.69 -29.70
N GLU A 153 -12.43 5.54 -29.90
CA GLU A 153 -13.83 5.31 -29.56
C GLU A 153 -14.06 4.71 -28.17
N GLY A 154 -13.04 4.57 -27.35
CA GLY A 154 -13.14 3.98 -26.00
C GLY A 154 -14.25 4.56 -25.11
N GLN A 155 -14.57 5.86 -25.24
CA GLN A 155 -15.68 6.48 -24.53
C GLN A 155 -17.08 6.12 -25.10
N ARG A 156 -17.14 5.58 -26.32
CA ARG A 156 -18.39 5.15 -27.00
C ARG A 156 -18.67 3.65 -26.87
N LEU A 157 -17.89 2.92 -26.11
CA LEU A 157 -18.07 1.48 -25.91
C LEU A 157 -19.43 1.10 -25.31
N ILE A 158 -20.13 2.03 -24.67
CA ILE A 158 -21.50 1.79 -24.15
C ILE A 158 -22.48 1.58 -25.31
N ALA A 159 -22.40 2.40 -26.38
CA ALA A 159 -23.26 2.22 -27.56
C ALA A 159 -22.87 0.94 -28.36
N ALA A 160 -21.63 0.50 -28.25
CA ALA A 160 -21.17 -0.75 -28.88
C ALA A 160 -21.63 -2.00 -28.09
N GLU A 161 -21.99 -1.90 -26.82
CA GLU A 161 -22.58 -3.00 -26.06
C GLU A 161 -23.92 -3.46 -26.64
N ASP A 162 -24.76 -2.51 -27.09
CA ASP A 162 -26.01 -2.83 -27.77
C ASP A 162 -25.77 -3.53 -29.11
N GLN A 163 -24.76 -3.11 -29.88
CA GLN A 163 -24.40 -3.72 -31.15
C GLN A 163 -23.93 -5.16 -30.96
N VAL A 164 -23.05 -5.41 -29.99
CA VAL A 164 -22.59 -6.77 -29.66
C VAL A 164 -23.74 -7.66 -29.21
N TYR A 165 -24.70 -7.11 -28.47
CA TYR A 165 -25.90 -7.85 -28.07
C TYR A 165 -26.69 -8.34 -29.28
N TYR A 166 -26.88 -7.49 -30.28
CA TYR A 166 -27.57 -7.90 -31.52
C TYR A 166 -26.84 -9.01 -32.28
N TYR A 167 -25.51 -8.91 -32.40
CA TYR A 167 -24.71 -9.97 -33.03
C TYR A 167 -24.70 -11.28 -32.23
N ALA A 168 -24.70 -11.23 -30.90
CA ALA A 168 -24.80 -12.43 -30.07
C ALA A 168 -26.13 -13.18 -30.27
N HIS A 169 -27.20 -12.46 -30.63
CA HIS A 169 -28.53 -13.03 -30.88
C HIS A 169 -28.84 -13.25 -32.38
N ALA A 170 -27.95 -12.84 -33.29
CA ALA A 170 -28.10 -12.96 -34.70
C ALA A 170 -28.07 -14.41 -35.21
N LYS A 171 -28.68 -14.69 -36.34
CA LYS A 171 -28.57 -15.98 -37.01
C LYS A 171 -27.30 -16.00 -37.84
N LEU A 172 -26.47 -17.01 -37.60
CA LEU A 172 -25.23 -17.22 -38.31
C LEU A 172 -25.49 -17.87 -39.66
N LYS A 173 -24.93 -17.32 -40.73
CA LYS A 173 -25.04 -17.89 -42.06
C LYS A 173 -24.37 -19.28 -42.11
N ASN A 174 -25.01 -20.22 -42.77
CA ASN A 174 -24.54 -21.60 -42.94
C ASN A 174 -24.48 -22.47 -41.66
N ILE A 175 -25.02 -22.01 -40.55
CA ILE A 175 -25.10 -22.75 -39.28
C ILE A 175 -26.52 -22.72 -38.77
N VAL A 176 -27.12 -23.90 -38.53
CA VAL A 176 -28.40 -23.98 -37.84
C VAL A 176 -28.17 -23.89 -36.34
N LYS A 177 -28.32 -22.68 -35.83
CA LYS A 177 -28.16 -22.41 -34.40
C LYS A 177 -29.53 -22.14 -33.77
N LYS A 178 -29.81 -22.78 -32.65
CA LYS A 178 -31.06 -22.57 -31.90
C LYS A 178 -30.94 -21.49 -30.83
N ASP A 179 -29.76 -21.28 -30.26
CA ASP A 179 -29.55 -20.42 -29.07
C ASP A 179 -28.62 -19.23 -29.39
N SER A 180 -28.71 -18.16 -28.62
CA SER A 180 -27.79 -17.01 -28.67
C SER A 180 -26.35 -17.40 -28.34
N LEU A 181 -25.36 -16.63 -28.79
CA LEU A 181 -23.97 -16.83 -28.41
C LEU A 181 -23.79 -16.42 -26.93
N PRO A 182 -23.24 -17.29 -26.07
CA PRO A 182 -23.13 -17.03 -24.65
C PRO A 182 -22.07 -15.97 -24.30
N PHE A 183 -21.06 -15.77 -25.15
CA PHE A 183 -19.92 -14.89 -24.84
C PHE A 183 -19.83 -13.74 -25.84
N ALA A 184 -19.53 -12.57 -25.31
CA ALA A 184 -19.32 -11.38 -26.15
C ALA A 184 -18.11 -10.59 -25.68
N TYR A 185 -17.39 -10.02 -26.65
CA TYR A 185 -16.26 -9.17 -26.43
C TYR A 185 -16.39 -7.86 -27.21
N LEU A 186 -15.92 -6.79 -26.58
CA LEU A 186 -15.74 -5.48 -27.20
C LEU A 186 -14.27 -5.10 -27.07
N SER A 187 -13.57 -4.83 -28.13
CA SER A 187 -12.15 -4.52 -28.08
C SER A 187 -11.77 -3.34 -28.96
N THR A 188 -11.03 -2.39 -28.38
CA THR A 188 -10.33 -1.33 -29.12
C THR A 188 -8.86 -1.66 -29.33
N SER A 189 -8.40 -2.87 -29.02
CA SER A 189 -6.99 -3.28 -28.92
C SER A 189 -6.20 -2.70 -27.73
N VAL A 190 -6.71 -1.65 -27.09
CA VAL A 190 -6.13 -1.07 -25.85
C VAL A 190 -6.99 -1.46 -24.65
N GLU A 191 -8.30 -1.40 -24.81
CA GLU A 191 -9.26 -1.83 -23.80
C GLU A 191 -10.12 -2.96 -24.38
N THR A 192 -10.18 -4.07 -23.67
CA THR A 192 -11.05 -5.21 -24.02
C THR A 192 -12.05 -5.42 -22.90
N LYS A 193 -13.33 -5.51 -23.26
CA LYS A 193 -14.43 -5.84 -22.34
C LYS A 193 -14.98 -7.21 -22.71
N PHE A 194 -15.44 -7.92 -21.68
CA PHE A 194 -16.07 -9.24 -21.81
C PHE A 194 -17.45 -9.25 -21.14
N ILE A 195 -18.38 -9.97 -21.76
CA ILE A 195 -19.74 -10.19 -21.25
C ILE A 195 -20.02 -11.69 -21.33
N ASP A 196 -20.47 -12.29 -20.24
CA ASP A 196 -21.06 -13.64 -20.22
C ASP A 196 -22.59 -13.48 -20.07
N TYR A 197 -23.33 -13.78 -21.13
CA TYR A 197 -24.80 -13.67 -21.15
C TYR A 197 -25.51 -14.73 -20.31
N ARG A 198 -24.79 -15.74 -19.83
CA ARG A 198 -25.32 -16.75 -18.90
C ARG A 198 -25.37 -16.26 -17.45
N ASP A 199 -24.68 -15.17 -17.17
CA ASP A 199 -24.69 -14.58 -15.83
C ASP A 199 -26.10 -14.11 -15.44
N PRO A 200 -26.54 -14.20 -14.16
CA PRO A 200 -27.87 -13.75 -13.72
C PRO A 200 -28.16 -12.26 -14.03
N LYS A 201 -27.13 -11.45 -14.06
CA LYS A 201 -27.17 -10.04 -14.44
C LYS A 201 -25.94 -9.76 -15.30
N PRO A 202 -26.00 -10.05 -16.62
CA PRO A 202 -24.87 -9.86 -17.51
C PRO A 202 -24.38 -8.41 -17.47
N ARG A 203 -23.10 -8.19 -17.28
CA ARG A 203 -22.45 -6.88 -17.30
C ARG A 203 -21.11 -6.99 -17.96
N SER A 204 -20.74 -5.98 -18.73
CA SER A 204 -19.41 -5.88 -19.29
C SER A 204 -18.36 -5.66 -18.19
N ARG A 205 -17.22 -6.30 -18.33
CA ARG A 205 -16.06 -6.13 -17.47
C ARG A 205 -14.79 -6.00 -18.30
N ILE A 206 -13.88 -5.16 -17.84
CA ILE A 206 -12.57 -4.98 -18.50
C ILE A 206 -11.72 -6.21 -18.19
N ILE A 207 -11.09 -6.74 -19.24
CA ILE A 207 -10.14 -7.85 -19.16
C ILE A 207 -8.84 -7.48 -19.88
N PHE A 208 -7.74 -8.10 -19.49
CA PHE A 208 -6.42 -7.81 -20.05
C PHE A 208 -6.25 -8.36 -21.47
N ASN A 209 -6.77 -9.56 -21.74
CA ASN A 209 -6.68 -10.23 -23.01
C ASN A 209 -7.93 -11.11 -23.23
N PHE A 210 -8.03 -11.80 -24.36
CA PHE A 210 -9.07 -12.80 -24.62
C PHE A 210 -8.82 -14.07 -23.80
N HIS A 211 -9.91 -14.76 -23.40
CA HIS A 211 -9.85 -16.05 -22.73
C HIS A 211 -9.42 -17.16 -23.72
N GLN A 212 -8.81 -18.22 -23.20
CA GLN A 212 -8.43 -19.37 -24.00
C GLN A 212 -9.67 -20.15 -24.50
N PRO A 213 -9.61 -20.77 -25.70
CA PRO A 213 -10.72 -21.58 -26.22
C PRO A 213 -11.17 -22.71 -25.29
N SER A 214 -10.20 -23.35 -24.62
CA SER A 214 -10.44 -24.41 -23.63
C SER A 214 -11.29 -23.95 -22.47
N THR A 215 -11.00 -22.76 -21.97
CA THR A 215 -11.69 -22.18 -20.81
C THR A 215 -13.14 -21.85 -21.11
N LEU A 216 -13.41 -21.23 -22.27
CA LEU A 216 -14.79 -20.95 -22.68
C LEU A 216 -15.61 -22.24 -22.85
N LEU A 217 -14.98 -23.30 -23.38
CA LEU A 217 -15.64 -24.61 -23.49
C LEU A 217 -15.90 -25.24 -22.12
N GLU A 218 -14.99 -25.10 -21.17
CA GLU A 218 -15.18 -25.61 -19.82
C GLU A 218 -16.31 -24.87 -19.10
N TRP A 219 -16.32 -23.54 -19.21
CA TRP A 219 -17.40 -22.73 -18.65
C TRP A 219 -18.76 -23.10 -19.21
N LEU A 220 -18.83 -23.43 -20.50
CA LEU A 220 -20.08 -23.86 -21.16
C LEU A 220 -20.60 -25.19 -20.63
N LYS A 221 -19.75 -26.06 -20.12
CA LYS A 221 -20.15 -27.35 -19.52
C LYS A 221 -20.75 -27.19 -18.12
N GLU A 222 -20.49 -26.06 -17.47
CA GLU A 222 -21.03 -25.77 -16.16
C GLU A 222 -22.50 -25.34 -16.28
N GLU A 223 -23.38 -25.93 -15.47
CA GLU A 223 -24.82 -25.62 -15.50
C GLU A 223 -25.09 -24.16 -15.10
N THR A 224 -24.29 -23.62 -14.19
CA THR A 224 -24.39 -22.26 -13.69
C THR A 224 -23.02 -21.58 -13.70
N THR A 225 -22.99 -20.28 -14.00
CA THR A 225 -21.75 -19.50 -13.94
C THR A 225 -21.27 -19.32 -12.50
N LEU A 226 -19.99 -18.95 -12.33
CA LEU A 226 -19.47 -18.58 -11.01
C LEU A 226 -20.35 -17.49 -10.35
N ARG A 227 -20.76 -16.47 -11.10
CA ARG A 227 -21.63 -15.39 -10.62
C ARG A 227 -23.04 -15.89 -10.27
N GLY A 228 -23.53 -16.88 -10.98
CA GLY A 228 -24.76 -17.58 -10.63
C GLY A 228 -24.66 -18.31 -9.29
N ARG A 229 -23.60 -19.09 -9.10
CA ARG A 229 -23.36 -19.82 -7.83
C ARG A 229 -23.17 -18.86 -6.63
N LEU A 230 -22.60 -17.68 -6.86
CA LEU A 230 -22.48 -16.66 -5.81
C LEU A 230 -23.83 -16.07 -5.36
N GLN A 231 -24.90 -16.17 -6.18
CA GLN A 231 -26.27 -15.79 -5.74
C GLN A 231 -26.86 -16.76 -4.72
N ASP A 232 -26.51 -18.05 -4.85
CA ASP A 232 -27.11 -19.14 -4.12
C ASP A 232 -26.24 -19.67 -2.96
N MET A 233 -25.32 -18.81 -2.46
CA MET A 233 -24.49 -19.16 -1.30
C MET A 233 -25.36 -19.43 -0.07
N PRO A 234 -25.16 -20.57 0.63
CA PRO A 234 -25.92 -20.88 1.84
C PRO A 234 -25.57 -19.89 2.97
N ALA A 235 -26.46 -19.79 3.96
CA ALA A 235 -26.22 -18.96 5.14
C ALA A 235 -24.86 -19.32 5.81
N LEU A 236 -24.23 -18.30 6.38
CA LEU A 236 -22.96 -18.47 7.08
C LEU A 236 -23.18 -19.22 8.41
N GLU A 237 -22.43 -20.29 8.62
CA GLU A 237 -22.31 -20.90 9.95
C GLU A 237 -21.51 -19.95 10.86
N LYS A 238 -22.15 -19.50 11.94
CA LYS A 238 -21.64 -18.43 12.80
C LYS A 238 -20.84 -18.90 14.00
N ASP A 239 -20.91 -20.19 14.30
CA ASP A 239 -20.23 -20.75 15.46
C ASP A 239 -18.72 -20.54 15.43
N GLY A 240 -18.19 -20.04 16.54
CA GLY A 240 -16.75 -19.72 16.68
C GLY A 240 -16.26 -18.51 15.89
N LEU A 241 -17.12 -17.78 15.17
CA LEU A 241 -16.79 -16.51 14.52
C LEU A 241 -17.15 -15.33 15.42
N ARG A 242 -16.30 -14.30 15.38
CA ARG A 242 -16.60 -13.02 16.05
C ARG A 242 -17.59 -12.21 15.21
N ALA A 243 -18.35 -11.32 15.85
CA ALA A 243 -19.34 -10.47 15.18
C ALA A 243 -18.76 -9.70 13.97
N ALA A 244 -17.57 -9.11 14.13
CA ALA A 244 -16.89 -8.41 13.05
C ALA A 244 -16.51 -9.33 11.86
N GLN A 245 -16.15 -10.58 12.13
CA GLN A 245 -15.83 -11.56 11.09
C GLN A 245 -17.10 -11.99 10.34
N ILE A 246 -18.19 -12.22 11.06
CA ILE A 246 -19.51 -12.53 10.48
C ILE A 246 -19.95 -11.40 9.56
N LYS A 247 -19.94 -10.16 10.04
CA LYS A 247 -20.29 -8.97 9.25
C LYS A 247 -19.44 -8.85 7.99
N ALA A 248 -18.12 -9.06 8.10
CA ALA A 248 -17.21 -8.98 6.96
C ALA A 248 -17.52 -10.02 5.88
N ILE A 249 -17.81 -11.27 6.26
CA ILE A 249 -18.10 -12.36 5.33
C ILE A 249 -19.47 -12.15 4.70
N GLU A 250 -20.51 -11.88 5.48
CA GLU A 250 -21.87 -11.68 4.98
C GLU A 250 -21.94 -10.50 4.01
N ASN A 251 -21.32 -9.38 4.34
CA ASN A 251 -21.28 -8.21 3.46
C ASN A 251 -20.45 -8.44 2.20
N LEU A 252 -19.36 -9.23 2.28
CA LEU A 252 -18.58 -9.62 1.11
C LEU A 252 -19.43 -10.45 0.16
N GLU A 253 -20.19 -11.41 0.67
CA GLU A 253 -21.10 -12.23 -0.15
C GLU A 253 -22.22 -11.40 -0.77
N VAL A 254 -22.78 -10.43 -0.05
CA VAL A 254 -23.73 -9.45 -0.60
C VAL A 254 -23.08 -8.60 -1.72
N SER A 255 -21.83 -8.21 -1.56
CA SER A 255 -21.08 -7.50 -2.59
C SER A 255 -20.96 -8.33 -3.87
N PHE A 256 -20.65 -9.63 -3.75
CA PHE A 256 -20.60 -10.56 -4.89
C PHE A 256 -21.98 -10.75 -5.55
N LYS A 257 -23.05 -10.90 -4.77
CA LYS A 257 -24.42 -10.95 -5.28
C LYS A 257 -24.78 -9.70 -6.11
N ASN A 258 -24.26 -8.56 -5.74
CA ASN A 258 -24.40 -7.32 -6.49
C ASN A 258 -23.42 -7.19 -7.67
N ASN A 259 -22.66 -8.25 -7.97
CA ASN A 259 -21.66 -8.30 -9.05
C ASN A 259 -20.63 -7.16 -8.98
N LYS A 260 -20.18 -6.79 -7.76
CA LYS A 260 -19.10 -5.83 -7.55
C LYS A 260 -17.76 -6.57 -7.62
N PRO A 261 -16.89 -6.26 -8.59
CA PRO A 261 -15.67 -7.03 -8.82
C PRO A 261 -14.56 -6.77 -7.80
N ARG A 262 -14.67 -5.71 -7.02
CA ARG A 262 -13.67 -5.31 -6.02
C ARG A 262 -14.35 -5.04 -4.68
N ALA A 263 -13.77 -5.56 -3.60
CA ALA A 263 -14.26 -5.37 -2.25
C ALA A 263 -13.10 -5.14 -1.27
N LEU A 264 -13.28 -4.22 -0.33
CA LEU A 264 -12.29 -3.92 0.71
C LEU A 264 -12.85 -4.30 2.07
N ILE A 265 -12.09 -5.10 2.82
CA ILE A 265 -12.36 -5.46 4.20
C ILE A 265 -11.34 -4.73 5.07
N GLN A 266 -11.78 -3.77 5.85
CA GLN A 266 -10.97 -3.16 6.90
C GLN A 266 -11.20 -3.91 8.20
N MET A 267 -10.14 -4.44 8.79
CA MET A 267 -10.15 -5.06 10.12
C MET A 267 -8.89 -4.72 10.90
N ALA A 268 -9.05 -4.30 12.13
CA ALA A 268 -7.95 -3.99 13.04
C ALA A 268 -6.92 -5.13 13.11
N THR A 269 -5.67 -4.76 13.34
CA THR A 269 -4.61 -5.74 13.57
C THR A 269 -4.98 -6.62 14.78
N GLY A 270 -4.97 -7.94 14.62
CA GLY A 270 -5.37 -8.87 15.69
C GLY A 270 -6.84 -9.28 15.70
N ALA A 271 -7.68 -8.64 14.92
CA ALA A 271 -9.10 -8.97 14.81
C ALA A 271 -9.37 -10.31 14.12
N GLY A 272 -8.34 -10.92 13.52
CA GLY A 272 -8.46 -12.24 12.87
C GLY A 272 -8.68 -12.18 11.36
N LYS A 273 -8.09 -11.16 10.66
CA LYS A 273 -8.15 -11.01 9.20
C LYS A 273 -7.89 -12.32 8.45
N THR A 274 -6.78 -12.99 8.75
CA THR A 274 -6.39 -14.23 8.07
C THR A 274 -7.39 -15.37 8.32
N TYR A 275 -7.93 -15.49 9.53
CA TYR A 275 -8.96 -16.49 9.84
C TYR A 275 -10.27 -16.18 9.08
N THR A 276 -10.66 -14.92 9.00
CA THR A 276 -11.80 -14.47 8.18
C THR A 276 -11.58 -14.85 6.72
N ALA A 277 -10.36 -14.64 6.22
CA ALA A 277 -10.00 -15.01 4.85
C ALA A 277 -10.09 -16.53 4.63
N CYS A 278 -9.54 -17.36 5.51
CA CYS A 278 -9.67 -18.81 5.41
C CYS A 278 -11.14 -19.24 5.36
N THR A 279 -12.01 -18.59 6.15
CA THR A 279 -13.43 -18.91 6.20
C THR A 279 -14.13 -18.58 4.88
N PHE A 280 -13.97 -17.37 4.33
CA PHE A 280 -14.65 -17.06 3.07
C PHE A 280 -14.00 -17.78 1.88
N VAL A 281 -12.70 -18.05 1.88
CA VAL A 281 -12.03 -18.90 0.87
C VAL A 281 -12.62 -20.30 0.86
N TYR A 282 -12.76 -20.91 2.04
CA TYR A 282 -13.41 -22.21 2.16
C TYR A 282 -14.82 -22.20 1.56
N ARG A 283 -15.61 -21.17 1.87
CA ARG A 283 -16.98 -21.02 1.36
C ARG A 283 -17.00 -20.83 -0.16
N LEU A 284 -16.09 -20.03 -0.72
CA LEU A 284 -15.99 -19.82 -2.15
C LEU A 284 -15.63 -21.12 -2.90
N LEU A 285 -14.70 -21.91 -2.36
CA LEU A 285 -14.34 -23.22 -2.93
C LEU A 285 -15.50 -24.22 -2.84
N LYS A 286 -16.13 -24.33 -1.68
CA LYS A 286 -17.16 -25.34 -1.43
C LYS A 286 -18.47 -25.02 -2.12
N PHE A 287 -19.00 -23.83 -1.96
CA PHE A 287 -20.36 -23.47 -2.37
C PHE A 287 -20.40 -22.74 -3.72
N ALA A 288 -19.48 -21.80 -3.96
CA ALA A 288 -19.38 -21.18 -5.28
C ALA A 288 -18.58 -22.02 -6.28
N LYS A 289 -17.97 -23.15 -5.83
CA LYS A 289 -17.13 -24.03 -6.66
C LYS A 289 -16.07 -23.26 -7.41
N ALA A 290 -15.43 -22.27 -6.74
CA ALA A 290 -14.27 -21.60 -7.28
C ALA A 290 -13.16 -22.62 -7.55
N LYS A 291 -12.50 -22.51 -8.70
CA LYS A 291 -11.47 -23.46 -9.11
C LYS A 291 -10.15 -23.15 -8.44
N ARG A 292 -9.75 -21.90 -8.47
CA ARG A 292 -8.45 -21.46 -7.94
C ARG A 292 -8.53 -20.05 -7.35
N ILE A 293 -7.97 -19.88 -6.16
CA ILE A 293 -7.92 -18.62 -5.43
C ILE A 293 -6.46 -18.26 -5.19
N LEU A 294 -6.10 -17.01 -5.48
CA LEU A 294 -4.78 -16.46 -5.22
C LEU A 294 -4.80 -15.63 -3.94
N PHE A 295 -3.91 -15.91 -3.01
CA PHE A 295 -3.68 -15.14 -1.79
C PHE A 295 -2.35 -14.40 -1.91
N VAL A 296 -2.41 -13.09 -2.12
CA VAL A 296 -1.24 -12.23 -2.32
C VAL A 296 -0.83 -11.62 -0.98
N VAL A 297 0.45 -11.73 -0.69
CA VAL A 297 1.08 -11.18 0.52
C VAL A 297 2.24 -10.25 0.16
N ASP A 298 2.61 -9.40 1.11
CA ASP A 298 3.67 -8.40 0.94
C ASP A 298 5.08 -9.01 1.03
N THR A 299 5.28 -10.03 1.88
CA THR A 299 6.57 -10.67 2.12
C THR A 299 6.45 -12.19 2.23
N LYS A 300 7.56 -12.91 1.98
CA LYS A 300 7.68 -14.37 2.13
C LYS A 300 7.22 -14.84 3.52
N ASN A 301 7.60 -14.13 4.58
CA ASN A 301 7.23 -14.48 5.95
C ASN A 301 5.71 -14.42 6.19
N LEU A 302 5.01 -13.44 5.61
CA LEU A 302 3.54 -13.38 5.63
C LEU A 302 2.93 -14.54 4.85
N GLY A 303 3.56 -14.97 3.76
CA GLY A 303 3.15 -16.14 2.98
C GLY A 303 3.22 -17.43 3.81
N GLU A 304 4.30 -17.63 4.56
CA GLU A 304 4.42 -18.78 5.49
C GLU A 304 3.35 -18.77 6.58
N GLN A 305 3.04 -17.60 7.13
CA GLN A 305 1.98 -17.47 8.14
C GLN A 305 0.58 -17.73 7.55
N ALA A 306 0.32 -17.27 6.34
CA ALA A 306 -0.93 -17.55 5.65
C ALA A 306 -1.06 -19.05 5.36
N GLU A 307 -0.02 -19.71 4.89
CA GLU A 307 0.03 -21.16 4.67
C GLU A 307 -0.28 -21.94 5.97
N GLN A 308 0.37 -21.57 7.08
CA GLN A 308 0.10 -22.15 8.40
C GLN A 308 -1.34 -21.92 8.85
N ALA A 309 -1.92 -20.75 8.57
CA ALA A 309 -3.30 -20.43 8.89
C ALA A 309 -4.28 -21.32 8.12
N PHE A 310 -4.05 -21.56 6.83
CA PHE A 310 -4.84 -22.50 6.03
C PHE A 310 -4.66 -23.95 6.51
N MET A 311 -3.43 -24.36 6.87
CA MET A 311 -3.16 -25.70 7.42
C MET A 311 -3.86 -25.94 8.77
N GLY A 312 -3.95 -24.89 9.58
CA GLY A 312 -4.59 -24.94 10.90
C GLY A 312 -6.10 -24.71 10.88
N TYR A 313 -6.69 -24.33 9.74
CA TYR A 313 -8.12 -24.04 9.65
C TYR A 313 -8.95 -25.34 9.58
N HIS A 314 -9.98 -25.41 10.42
CA HIS A 314 -10.99 -26.47 10.41
C HIS A 314 -12.32 -25.88 9.96
N SER A 315 -12.94 -26.54 8.98
CA SER A 315 -14.28 -26.15 8.53
C SER A 315 -15.32 -26.38 9.62
N LYS A 316 -16.24 -25.43 9.79
CA LYS A 316 -17.25 -25.51 10.87
C LYS A 316 -18.41 -26.47 10.57
N ASP A 317 -18.66 -26.70 9.31
CA ASP A 317 -19.79 -27.52 8.85
C ASP A 317 -19.46 -29.01 8.77
N ASP A 318 -18.20 -29.44 8.64
CA ASP A 318 -17.81 -30.86 8.64
C ASP A 318 -16.58 -31.17 9.53
N ASN A 319 -16.04 -30.17 10.20
CA ASN A 319 -14.88 -30.21 11.11
C ASN A 319 -13.59 -30.83 10.54
N ARG A 320 -13.47 -30.90 9.20
CA ARG A 320 -12.22 -31.33 8.54
C ARG A 320 -11.23 -30.17 8.41
N LYS A 321 -9.95 -30.52 8.37
CA LYS A 321 -8.90 -29.56 8.06
C LYS A 321 -9.06 -29.05 6.64
N PHE A 322 -8.71 -27.79 6.40
CA PHE A 322 -8.75 -27.20 5.07
C PHE A 322 -7.93 -28.01 4.07
N THR A 323 -6.74 -28.45 4.46
CA THR A 323 -5.81 -29.21 3.62
C THR A 323 -6.23 -30.67 3.35
N GLU A 324 -7.20 -31.20 4.07
CA GLU A 324 -7.84 -32.49 3.74
C GLU A 324 -8.87 -32.36 2.61
N LEU A 325 -9.32 -31.14 2.34
CA LEU A 325 -10.36 -30.83 1.37
C LEU A 325 -9.78 -30.18 0.10
N TYR A 326 -8.79 -29.30 0.27
CA TYR A 326 -8.27 -28.43 -0.78
C TYR A 326 -6.75 -28.30 -0.70
N ASN A 327 -6.10 -28.43 -1.87
CA ASN A 327 -4.65 -28.27 -1.96
C ASN A 327 -4.25 -26.80 -1.85
N VAL A 328 -3.32 -26.51 -0.97
CA VAL A 328 -2.71 -25.18 -0.76
C VAL A 328 -1.27 -25.25 -1.24
N GLN A 329 -0.88 -24.33 -2.11
CA GLN A 329 0.48 -24.22 -2.63
C GLN A 329 1.03 -22.83 -2.36
N ARG A 330 2.12 -22.73 -1.63
CA ARG A 330 2.93 -21.51 -1.60
C ARG A 330 3.90 -21.52 -2.78
N LEU A 331 3.80 -20.50 -3.63
CA LEU A 331 4.60 -20.39 -4.83
C LEU A 331 6.04 -19.96 -4.48
N THR A 332 6.97 -20.89 -4.60
CA THR A 332 8.42 -20.67 -4.43
C THR A 332 9.16 -20.68 -5.76
N SER A 333 8.48 -21.05 -6.84
CA SER A 333 8.97 -21.07 -8.22
C SER A 333 7.88 -20.58 -9.17
N SER A 334 8.16 -20.57 -10.47
CA SER A 334 7.18 -20.22 -11.51
C SER A 334 6.12 -21.31 -11.75
N TYR A 335 6.26 -22.48 -11.14
CA TYR A 335 5.35 -23.60 -11.33
C TYR A 335 4.10 -23.49 -10.44
N ILE A 336 2.92 -23.51 -11.08
CA ILE A 336 1.61 -23.58 -10.42
C ILE A 336 1.04 -24.97 -10.68
N ALA A 337 0.84 -25.76 -9.63
CA ALA A 337 0.30 -27.12 -9.72
C ALA A 337 -1.16 -27.08 -10.22
N GLN A 338 -1.51 -28.00 -11.10
CA GLN A 338 -2.85 -28.03 -11.71
C GLN A 338 -3.96 -28.30 -10.71
N ASP A 339 -3.68 -29.07 -9.67
CA ASP A 339 -4.59 -29.43 -8.57
C ASP A 339 -4.58 -28.45 -7.39
N SER A 340 -3.81 -27.35 -7.49
CA SER A 340 -3.78 -26.33 -6.45
C SER A 340 -5.06 -25.50 -6.46
N HIS A 341 -5.78 -25.47 -5.33
CA HIS A 341 -6.99 -24.68 -5.14
C HIS A 341 -6.70 -23.30 -4.55
N VAL A 342 -5.69 -23.21 -3.68
CA VAL A 342 -5.23 -21.94 -3.09
C VAL A 342 -3.75 -21.79 -3.39
N CYS A 343 -3.40 -20.72 -4.09
CA CYS A 343 -2.01 -20.33 -4.34
C CYS A 343 -1.67 -19.15 -3.42
N ILE A 344 -0.60 -19.25 -2.65
CA ILE A 344 -0.08 -18.14 -1.82
C ILE A 344 1.18 -17.61 -2.48
N SER A 345 1.25 -16.33 -2.76
CA SER A 345 2.38 -15.71 -3.45
C SER A 345 2.67 -14.30 -2.96
N THR A 346 3.93 -13.89 -3.07
CA THR A 346 4.28 -12.47 -3.01
C THR A 346 3.94 -11.81 -4.35
N ILE A 347 3.73 -10.49 -4.33
CA ILE A 347 3.46 -9.76 -5.57
C ILE A 347 4.69 -9.76 -6.51
N GLN A 348 5.91 -9.77 -5.96
CA GLN A 348 7.15 -9.89 -6.72
C GLN A 348 7.24 -11.21 -7.47
N ARG A 349 6.90 -12.32 -6.80
CA ARG A 349 6.87 -13.66 -7.41
C ARG A 349 5.86 -13.73 -8.55
N LEU A 350 4.65 -13.20 -8.36
CA LEU A 350 3.64 -13.15 -9.42
C LEU A 350 4.14 -12.40 -10.65
N TYR A 351 4.79 -11.27 -10.45
CA TYR A 351 5.35 -10.52 -11.57
C TYR A 351 6.45 -11.33 -12.28
N SER A 352 7.35 -11.98 -11.54
CA SER A 352 8.39 -12.82 -12.15
C SER A 352 7.78 -13.98 -12.95
N ILE A 353 6.70 -14.60 -12.44
CA ILE A 353 5.96 -15.65 -13.14
C ILE A 353 5.39 -15.14 -14.47
N LEU A 354 4.76 -13.97 -14.48
CA LEU A 354 4.20 -13.37 -15.70
C LEU A 354 5.25 -12.97 -16.71
N LYS A 355 6.48 -12.65 -16.25
CA LYS A 355 7.62 -12.37 -17.13
C LYS A 355 8.40 -13.60 -17.59
N GLY A 356 8.20 -14.75 -16.96
CA GLY A 356 9.01 -15.94 -17.21
C GLY A 356 10.45 -15.82 -16.70
N GLU A 357 10.70 -14.97 -15.70
CA GLU A 357 12.01 -14.77 -15.06
C GLU A 357 12.05 -15.47 -13.70
N GLU A 358 13.22 -16.01 -13.31
CA GLU A 358 13.41 -16.55 -11.97
C GLU A 358 13.70 -15.41 -10.97
N LEU A 359 13.11 -15.49 -9.78
CA LEU A 359 13.28 -14.55 -8.69
C LEU A 359 14.08 -15.20 -7.57
N GLU A 360 15.17 -14.57 -7.13
CA GLU A 360 15.90 -15.01 -5.94
C GLU A 360 15.05 -14.77 -4.67
N GLU A 361 15.06 -15.73 -3.76
CA GLU A 361 14.25 -15.69 -2.53
C GLU A 361 14.52 -14.50 -1.62
N SER A 362 15.75 -13.95 -1.65
CA SER A 362 16.14 -12.77 -0.89
C SER A 362 15.29 -11.54 -1.19
N PHE A 363 14.84 -11.40 -2.45
CA PHE A 363 14.00 -10.25 -2.87
C PHE A 363 12.55 -10.34 -2.40
N GLU A 364 12.08 -11.52 -2.02
CA GLU A 364 10.74 -11.69 -1.45
C GLU A 364 10.65 -11.32 0.04
N GLU A 365 11.80 -11.15 0.70
CA GLU A 365 11.87 -10.69 2.10
C GLU A 365 11.90 -9.17 2.22
N GLU A 366 12.31 -8.48 1.14
CA GLU A 366 12.33 -7.03 1.09
C GLU A 366 10.92 -6.46 0.83
N ASN A 367 10.69 -5.26 1.38
CA ASN A 367 9.46 -4.52 1.06
C ASN A 367 9.41 -4.22 -0.45
N PRO A 368 8.34 -4.62 -1.19
CA PRO A 368 8.24 -4.41 -2.64
C PRO A 368 8.40 -2.96 -3.08
N ASN A 369 8.08 -1.99 -2.21
CA ASN A 369 8.23 -0.56 -2.50
C ASN A 369 9.61 0.01 -2.14
N GLU A 370 10.47 -0.77 -1.50
CA GLU A 370 11.81 -0.38 -1.04
C GLU A 370 12.92 -1.23 -1.65
N SER A 371 12.60 -2.32 -2.37
CA SER A 371 13.57 -3.21 -2.94
C SER A 371 14.38 -2.53 -4.05
N SER A 372 15.69 -2.78 -4.02
CA SER A 372 16.66 -2.25 -4.99
C SER A 372 16.71 -3.03 -6.31
N TRP A 373 15.89 -4.06 -6.44
CA TRP A 373 15.94 -4.93 -7.60
C TRP A 373 15.53 -4.20 -8.88
N GLN A 374 15.86 -4.74 -10.04
CA GLN A 374 15.71 -4.15 -11.39
C GLN A 374 14.28 -3.66 -11.76
N TRP A 375 13.30 -3.90 -10.89
CA TRP A 375 11.92 -3.38 -10.96
C TRP A 375 11.83 -1.85 -10.94
N ASN A 376 12.88 -1.17 -10.46
CA ASN A 376 13.01 0.29 -10.46
C ASN A 376 13.54 0.87 -11.78
N LYS A 377 13.60 0.09 -12.86
CA LYS A 377 13.90 0.63 -14.19
C LYS A 377 12.72 1.42 -14.72
N LYS A 378 13.03 2.54 -15.20
CA LYS A 378 12.41 3.77 -15.73
C LYS A 378 10.95 3.75 -16.19
N ASP A 379 10.41 2.62 -16.64
CA ASP A 379 8.99 2.48 -16.98
C ASP A 379 8.50 1.15 -16.39
N PRO A 380 7.25 1.10 -15.89
CA PRO A 380 6.66 -0.17 -15.59
C PRO A 380 6.72 -1.00 -16.86
N MET A 381 7.60 -2.03 -16.88
CA MET A 381 7.67 -2.89 -18.05
C MET A 381 6.31 -3.53 -18.20
N PRO A 382 5.65 -3.38 -19.36
CA PRO A 382 4.29 -3.86 -19.53
C PRO A 382 4.24 -5.35 -19.21
N VAL A 383 3.22 -5.76 -18.48
CA VAL A 383 2.90 -7.18 -18.32
C VAL A 383 2.39 -7.66 -19.68
N GLU A 384 3.02 -8.70 -20.21
CA GLU A 384 2.59 -9.34 -21.45
C GLU A 384 1.73 -10.56 -21.15
N TYR A 385 0.87 -10.94 -22.11
CA TYR A 385 0.04 -12.12 -21.95
C TYR A 385 0.90 -13.41 -21.92
N SER A 386 0.69 -14.21 -20.88
CA SER A 386 1.34 -15.52 -20.73
C SER A 386 0.35 -16.65 -21.02
N LYS A 387 0.72 -17.55 -21.95
CA LYS A 387 -0.07 -18.72 -22.29
C LYS A 387 -0.17 -19.74 -21.15
N ASP A 388 0.90 -19.83 -20.37
CA ASP A 388 1.01 -20.76 -19.24
C ASP A 388 0.29 -20.24 -18.00
N ASN A 389 0.07 -18.92 -17.92
CA ASN A 389 -0.66 -18.22 -16.87
C ASN A 389 -1.73 -17.33 -17.50
N PRO A 390 -2.82 -17.91 -18.04
CA PRO A 390 -3.86 -17.14 -18.70
C PRO A 390 -4.63 -16.25 -17.73
N ILE A 391 -5.33 -15.24 -18.26
CA ILE A 391 -6.05 -14.25 -17.45
C ILE A 391 -7.12 -14.86 -16.54
N GLU A 392 -7.64 -16.01 -16.90
CA GLU A 392 -8.64 -16.79 -16.18
C GLU A 392 -8.05 -17.79 -15.18
N GLN A 393 -6.75 -17.71 -14.88
CA GLN A 393 -6.05 -18.63 -13.98
C GLN A 393 -6.64 -18.65 -12.55
N PHE A 394 -7.12 -17.52 -12.08
CA PHE A 394 -7.69 -17.35 -10.74
C PHE A 394 -9.09 -16.76 -10.79
N ASP A 395 -10.03 -17.33 -10.05
CA ASP A 395 -11.39 -16.79 -9.89
C ASP A 395 -11.42 -15.60 -8.92
N PHE A 396 -10.60 -15.67 -7.87
CA PHE A 396 -10.49 -14.65 -6.83
C PHE A 396 -9.03 -14.36 -6.50
N ILE A 397 -8.74 -13.10 -6.25
CA ILE A 397 -7.45 -12.64 -5.74
C ILE A 397 -7.70 -11.91 -4.41
N ILE A 398 -7.09 -12.42 -3.36
CA ILE A 398 -7.13 -11.84 -2.02
C ILE A 398 -5.78 -11.18 -1.77
N ILE A 399 -5.80 -9.92 -1.35
CA ILE A 399 -4.59 -9.13 -1.18
C ILE A 399 -4.49 -8.73 0.29
N ASP A 400 -3.59 -9.39 1.03
CA ASP A 400 -3.33 -9.02 2.42
C ASP A 400 -2.44 -7.78 2.49
N GLU A 401 -2.68 -6.91 3.48
CA GLU A 401 -2.09 -5.58 3.62
C GLU A 401 -2.10 -4.79 2.30
N CYS A 402 -3.26 -4.82 1.62
CA CYS A 402 -3.45 -4.34 0.25
C CYS A 402 -3.02 -2.87 0.04
N HIS A 403 -3.03 -2.03 1.08
CA HIS A 403 -2.55 -0.65 1.02
C HIS A 403 -1.07 -0.52 0.61
N ARG A 404 -0.31 -1.62 0.56
CA ARG A 404 1.08 -1.65 0.10
C ARG A 404 1.24 -2.14 -1.33
N SER A 405 0.40 -3.07 -1.75
CA SER A 405 0.60 -3.86 -2.98
C SER A 405 -0.21 -3.37 -4.19
N ILE A 406 -1.11 -2.38 -4.03
CA ILE A 406 -2.04 -1.97 -5.11
C ILE A 406 -1.54 -0.81 -5.97
N TYR A 407 -0.31 -0.30 -5.76
CA TYR A 407 0.18 0.89 -6.43
C TYR A 407 1.22 0.61 -7.52
N ASN A 408 1.33 1.54 -8.46
CA ASN A 408 2.34 1.55 -9.53
C ASN A 408 2.36 0.25 -10.36
N LEU A 409 3.53 -0.36 -10.48
CA LEU A 409 3.82 -1.57 -11.21
C LEU A 409 2.90 -2.75 -10.80
N TRP A 410 2.64 -2.89 -9.51
CA TRP A 410 1.86 -4.00 -8.96
C TRP A 410 0.39 -3.97 -9.38
N LYS A 411 -0.15 -2.78 -9.65
CA LYS A 411 -1.51 -2.64 -10.17
C LYS A 411 -1.70 -3.40 -11.48
N GLN A 412 -0.71 -3.38 -12.38
CA GLN A 412 -0.80 -4.09 -13.66
C GLN A 412 -0.87 -5.61 -13.48
N VAL A 413 -0.15 -6.15 -12.49
CA VAL A 413 -0.22 -7.58 -12.15
C VAL A 413 -1.60 -7.99 -11.65
N LEU A 414 -2.24 -7.13 -10.84
CA LEU A 414 -3.57 -7.36 -10.31
C LEU A 414 -4.67 -7.17 -11.36
N ASP A 415 -4.49 -6.20 -12.28
CA ASP A 415 -5.42 -5.94 -13.38
C ASP A 415 -5.26 -6.96 -14.54
N TYR A 416 -4.21 -7.79 -14.52
CA TYR A 416 -3.97 -8.82 -15.53
C TYR A 416 -5.02 -9.93 -15.50
N TYR A 417 -5.47 -10.36 -14.33
CA TYR A 417 -6.39 -11.47 -14.17
C TYR A 417 -7.86 -11.05 -14.22
N ASP A 418 -8.71 -11.83 -14.88
CA ASP A 418 -10.17 -11.68 -14.85
C ASP A 418 -10.75 -12.29 -13.56
N SER A 419 -10.46 -11.65 -12.44
CA SER A 419 -10.75 -12.16 -11.10
C SER A 419 -11.52 -11.14 -10.27
N PHE A 420 -12.24 -11.63 -9.25
CA PHE A 420 -12.70 -10.78 -8.15
C PHE A 420 -11.53 -10.41 -7.26
N LEU A 421 -11.39 -9.12 -6.93
CA LEU A 421 -10.33 -8.61 -6.06
C LEU A 421 -10.86 -8.31 -4.65
N ILE A 422 -10.25 -8.88 -3.63
CA ILE A 422 -10.61 -8.69 -2.22
C ILE A 422 -9.40 -8.14 -1.49
N GLY A 423 -9.49 -6.90 -1.02
CA GLY A 423 -8.43 -6.28 -0.21
C GLY A 423 -8.67 -6.50 1.28
N LEU A 424 -7.63 -6.87 2.00
CA LEU A 424 -7.60 -6.94 3.46
C LEU A 424 -6.61 -5.90 3.98
N THR A 425 -7.00 -5.07 4.94
CA THR A 425 -6.09 -4.12 5.59
C THR A 425 -6.62 -3.70 6.95
N ALA A 426 -5.71 -3.29 7.84
CA ALA A 426 -6.10 -2.62 9.09
C ALA A 426 -6.20 -1.10 8.91
N THR A 427 -5.48 -0.53 7.95
CA THR A 427 -5.25 0.91 7.79
C THR A 427 -5.39 1.33 6.33
N PRO A 428 -6.64 1.39 5.79
CA PRO A 428 -6.87 1.86 4.43
C PRO A 428 -6.59 3.38 4.34
N ASP A 429 -5.95 3.80 3.25
CA ASP A 429 -5.86 5.21 2.87
C ASP A 429 -6.91 5.54 1.78
N LYS A 430 -7.04 6.83 1.41
CA LYS A 430 -7.98 7.27 0.36
C LYS A 430 -7.72 6.59 -0.99
N ARG A 431 -6.47 6.29 -1.31
CA ARG A 431 -6.09 5.62 -2.56
C ARG A 431 -6.49 4.15 -2.54
N THR A 432 -6.30 3.49 -1.38
CA THR A 432 -6.75 2.11 -1.18
C THR A 432 -8.25 2.01 -1.41
N THR A 433 -9.04 2.89 -0.78
CA THR A 433 -10.49 2.95 -0.93
C THR A 433 -10.87 3.22 -2.39
N GLY A 434 -10.20 4.16 -3.06
CA GLY A 434 -10.42 4.48 -4.48
C GLY A 434 -10.11 3.29 -5.41
N PHE A 435 -9.03 2.53 -5.17
CA PHE A 435 -8.72 1.33 -5.95
C PHE A 435 -9.83 0.27 -5.87
N PHE A 436 -10.43 0.10 -4.70
CA PHE A 436 -11.58 -0.79 -4.50
C PHE A 436 -12.94 -0.14 -4.83
N LYS A 437 -12.93 1.00 -5.56
CA LYS A 437 -14.14 1.72 -6.02
C LYS A 437 -15.10 2.06 -4.87
N GLU A 438 -14.55 2.45 -3.74
CA GLU A 438 -15.28 2.79 -2.50
C GLU A 438 -16.17 1.65 -1.95
N ASN A 439 -15.98 0.44 -2.42
CA ASN A 439 -16.72 -0.73 -1.95
C ASN A 439 -16.07 -1.32 -0.69
N VAL A 440 -16.17 -0.60 0.42
CA VAL A 440 -15.77 -1.06 1.75
C VAL A 440 -16.91 -1.89 2.32
N VAL A 441 -16.73 -3.20 2.37
CA VAL A 441 -17.77 -4.14 2.82
C VAL A 441 -17.76 -4.36 4.34
N SER A 442 -16.65 -4.07 4.98
CA SER A 442 -16.54 -4.10 6.44
C SER A 442 -15.53 -3.08 6.91
N GLU A 443 -15.90 -2.36 7.95
CA GLU A 443 -15.03 -1.46 8.69
C GLU A 443 -15.05 -1.91 10.16
N TYR A 444 -13.91 -2.34 10.66
CA TYR A 444 -13.73 -2.74 12.05
C TYR A 444 -12.43 -2.15 12.57
N THR A 445 -12.58 -1.03 13.25
CA THR A 445 -11.47 -0.20 13.72
C THR A 445 -10.77 -0.78 14.94
N TYR A 446 -9.61 -0.21 15.29
CA TYR A 446 -8.91 -0.58 16.52
C TYR A 446 -9.76 -0.28 17.77
N GLU A 447 -10.41 0.86 17.79
CA GLU A 447 -11.27 1.32 18.88
C GLU A 447 -12.44 0.36 19.11
N GLU A 448 -13.12 -0.05 18.03
CA GLU A 448 -14.16 -1.09 18.09
C GLU A 448 -13.62 -2.42 18.61
N SER A 449 -12.44 -2.82 18.14
CA SER A 449 -11.81 -4.07 18.57
C SER A 449 -11.41 -4.07 20.06
N VAL A 450 -11.09 -2.91 20.62
CA VAL A 450 -10.86 -2.73 22.06
C VAL A 450 -12.19 -2.76 22.83
N ALA A 451 -13.23 -2.11 22.32
CA ALA A 451 -14.55 -2.12 22.92
C ALA A 451 -15.11 -3.55 23.01
N ASP A 452 -14.87 -4.38 21.98
CA ASP A 452 -15.27 -5.79 21.93
C ASP A 452 -14.35 -6.73 22.73
N GLY A 453 -13.26 -6.20 23.34
CA GLY A 453 -12.30 -7.01 24.09
C GLY A 453 -11.43 -7.92 23.23
N VAL A 454 -11.40 -7.70 21.91
CA VAL A 454 -10.57 -8.45 20.96
C VAL A 454 -9.11 -7.99 21.04
N ASN A 455 -8.90 -6.70 21.23
CA ASN A 455 -7.61 -6.07 21.48
C ASN A 455 -7.59 -5.39 22.86
N VAL A 456 -6.39 -5.07 23.35
CA VAL A 456 -6.23 -4.29 24.58
C VAL A 456 -5.90 -2.84 24.25
N PRO A 457 -6.34 -1.87 25.07
CA PRO A 457 -5.96 -0.46 24.96
C PRO A 457 -4.49 -0.25 25.31
N TYR A 458 -3.98 0.94 25.07
CA TYR A 458 -2.63 1.33 25.46
C TYR A 458 -2.61 2.63 26.26
N ASP A 459 -1.55 2.76 27.08
CA ASP A 459 -1.20 4.02 27.74
C ASP A 459 0.16 4.49 27.21
N VAL A 460 0.38 5.82 27.25
CA VAL A 460 1.64 6.40 26.79
C VAL A 460 2.45 6.87 27.99
N TYR A 461 3.69 6.40 28.07
CA TYR A 461 4.69 6.89 29.01
C TYR A 461 5.75 7.67 28.23
N THR A 462 5.82 8.98 28.48
CA THR A 462 6.78 9.86 27.79
C THR A 462 8.06 10.00 28.59
N ILE A 463 9.21 9.82 27.92
CA ILE A 463 10.55 10.13 28.42
C ILE A 463 11.10 11.26 27.55
N GLU A 464 11.39 12.41 28.16
CA GLU A 464 12.02 13.54 27.49
C GLU A 464 13.34 13.81 28.19
N THR A 465 14.44 13.84 27.42
CA THR A 465 15.78 14.18 27.96
C THR A 465 16.25 15.50 27.38
N GLU A 466 17.23 16.13 28.02
CA GLU A 466 17.79 17.42 27.60
C GLU A 466 18.36 17.34 26.19
N ILE A 467 19.17 16.33 25.90
CA ILE A 467 19.76 16.12 24.57
C ILE A 467 18.68 15.76 23.55
N SER A 468 17.65 14.97 23.90
CA SER A 468 16.55 14.64 22.98
C SER A 468 15.68 15.84 22.61
N GLN A 469 15.68 16.92 23.39
CA GLN A 469 14.91 18.14 23.12
C GLN A 469 15.75 19.24 22.47
N ALA A 470 16.93 19.52 23.02
CA ALA A 470 17.76 20.65 22.62
C ALA A 470 18.95 20.26 21.72
N GLY A 471 19.40 19.01 21.77
CA GLY A 471 20.72 18.62 21.24
C GLY A 471 21.84 18.95 22.22
N ALA A 472 23.08 18.98 21.77
CA ALA A 472 24.23 19.37 22.58
C ALA A 472 25.38 19.91 21.70
N GLU A 473 26.45 20.42 22.33
CA GLU A 473 27.62 20.94 21.68
C GLU A 473 28.85 20.15 22.13
N LEU A 474 29.72 19.78 21.20
CA LEU A 474 31.07 19.26 21.43
C LEU A 474 32.09 20.32 21.03
N LYS A 475 33.04 20.64 21.91
CA LYS A 475 33.98 21.73 21.67
C LYS A 475 35.22 21.25 20.96
N ALA A 476 35.80 22.11 20.14
CA ALA A 476 37.12 21.90 19.55
C ALA A 476 38.18 21.52 20.62
N LYS A 477 39.09 20.65 20.22
CA LYS A 477 40.11 20.00 21.08
C LYS A 477 39.63 18.93 22.05
N GLU A 478 38.34 18.65 22.09
CA GLU A 478 37.86 17.44 22.77
C GLU A 478 38.16 16.21 21.94
N TYR A 479 38.44 15.09 22.63
CA TYR A 479 38.67 13.80 21.97
C TYR A 479 37.37 13.02 21.94
N VAL A 480 36.97 12.63 20.74
CA VAL A 480 35.75 11.84 20.48
C VAL A 480 36.05 10.57 19.70
N ASP A 481 35.21 9.58 19.86
CA ASP A 481 35.24 8.40 19.02
C ASP A 481 34.51 8.65 17.73
N LYS A 482 35.20 8.57 16.60
CA LYS A 482 34.62 8.58 15.27
C LYS A 482 34.41 7.15 14.80
N ARG A 483 33.17 6.81 14.45
CA ARG A 483 32.79 5.48 14.00
C ARG A 483 32.45 5.48 12.52
N GLU A 484 33.13 4.63 11.75
CA GLU A 484 32.75 4.38 10.36
C GLU A 484 31.43 3.63 10.31
N ARG A 485 30.46 4.16 9.57
CA ARG A 485 29.10 3.57 9.53
C ARG A 485 29.05 2.17 8.95
N LEU A 486 29.90 1.86 7.97
CA LEU A 486 29.90 0.56 7.28
C LEU A 486 30.73 -0.49 8.03
N THR A 487 31.94 -0.16 8.44
CA THR A 487 32.90 -1.10 9.05
C THR A 487 32.81 -1.13 10.58
N ARG A 488 32.14 -0.14 11.18
CA ARG A 488 32.06 0.12 12.63
C ARG A 488 33.43 0.31 13.29
N LYS A 489 34.50 0.48 12.53
CA LYS A 489 35.81 0.79 13.09
C LYS A 489 35.76 2.12 13.82
N MET A 490 36.23 2.12 15.04
CA MET A 490 36.33 3.29 15.90
C MET A 490 37.72 3.91 15.75
N ARG A 491 37.76 5.24 15.65
CA ARG A 491 39.00 6.04 15.71
C ARG A 491 38.81 7.10 16.78
N TRP A 492 39.76 7.21 17.66
CA TRP A 492 39.76 8.25 18.68
C TRP A 492 40.52 9.45 18.13
N GLU A 493 39.83 10.52 17.88
CA GLU A 493 40.36 11.72 17.23
C GLU A 493 39.98 12.98 18.02
N GLN A 494 40.89 13.95 18.03
CA GLN A 494 40.60 15.28 18.56
C GLN A 494 39.77 16.06 17.59
N LEU A 495 38.73 16.75 18.07
CA LEU A 495 37.93 17.64 17.25
C LEU A 495 38.71 18.91 16.89
N ASP A 496 38.72 19.23 15.62
CA ASP A 496 39.36 20.43 15.11
C ASP A 496 38.47 21.67 15.26
N GLU A 497 37.15 21.49 15.45
CA GLU A 497 36.11 22.51 15.47
C GLU A 497 35.03 22.19 16.49
N ASP A 498 34.27 23.22 16.93
CA ASP A 498 33.06 23.05 17.72
C ASP A 498 31.97 22.40 16.86
N ILE A 499 31.32 21.37 17.41
CA ILE A 499 30.24 20.65 16.74
C ILE A 499 28.97 20.79 17.56
N GLU A 500 28.04 21.60 17.07
CA GLU A 500 26.70 21.67 17.58
C GLU A 500 25.79 20.68 16.84
N TYR A 501 25.07 19.83 17.56
CA TYR A 501 24.11 18.91 16.97
C TYR A 501 22.74 19.04 17.63
N SER A 502 21.72 19.02 16.78
CA SER A 502 20.33 19.12 17.24
C SER A 502 19.75 17.73 17.58
N ALA A 503 18.63 17.72 18.27
CA ALA A 503 17.85 16.51 18.55
C ALA A 503 17.52 15.68 17.27
N LYS A 504 17.50 16.31 16.09
CA LYS A 504 17.26 15.64 14.79
C LYS A 504 18.48 14.90 14.25
N ASP A 505 19.66 15.26 14.69
CA ASP A 505 20.94 14.71 14.24
C ASP A 505 21.34 13.49 15.07
N LEU A 506 20.71 13.33 16.25
CA LEU A 506 20.87 12.14 17.10
C LEU A 506 20.62 10.85 16.30
N ASP A 507 21.44 9.84 16.52
CA ASP A 507 21.43 8.50 15.91
C ASP A 507 21.60 8.49 14.38
N LYS A 508 21.79 9.68 13.78
CA LYS A 508 22.17 9.81 12.37
C LYS A 508 23.65 10.11 12.25
N ASP A 509 24.02 11.26 12.73
CA ASP A 509 25.32 11.87 12.54
C ASP A 509 26.11 11.87 13.84
N VAL A 510 25.41 11.95 14.97
CA VAL A 510 25.97 11.82 16.33
C VAL A 510 25.20 10.75 17.10
N VAL A 511 25.91 9.86 17.77
CA VAL A 511 25.37 8.91 18.73
C VAL A 511 25.77 9.37 20.13
N SER A 512 24.80 9.79 20.92
CA SER A 512 25.04 10.11 22.33
C SER A 512 24.83 8.87 23.19
N ILE A 513 25.91 8.28 23.68
CA ILE A 513 25.86 7.08 24.52
C ILE A 513 25.15 7.40 25.83
N ASP A 514 25.38 8.57 26.39
CA ASP A 514 24.75 8.97 27.64
C ASP A 514 23.24 9.23 27.48
N GLN A 515 22.81 9.74 26.33
CA GLN A 515 21.37 9.90 26.01
C GLN A 515 20.66 8.54 25.95
N ILE A 516 21.25 7.53 25.29
CA ILE A 516 20.71 6.16 25.27
C ILE A 516 20.65 5.61 26.68
N ARG A 517 21.73 5.76 27.48
CA ARG A 517 21.82 5.34 28.90
C ARG A 517 20.76 6.00 29.74
N CYS A 518 20.59 7.31 29.59
CA CYS A 518 19.61 8.10 30.32
C CYS A 518 18.17 7.62 30.05
N ILE A 519 17.84 7.36 28.79
CA ILE A 519 16.54 6.79 28.39
C ILE A 519 16.34 5.39 28.99
N ILE A 520 17.35 4.50 28.92
CA ILE A 520 17.23 3.14 29.44
C ILE A 520 17.08 3.12 30.96
N ARG A 521 17.79 4.00 31.70
CA ARG A 521 17.60 4.17 33.14
C ARG A 521 16.20 4.68 33.49
N ALA A 522 15.74 5.71 32.77
CA ALA A 522 14.38 6.23 32.94
C ALA A 522 13.32 5.16 32.63
N TYR A 523 13.54 4.37 31.58
CA TYR A 523 12.70 3.25 31.21
C TYR A 523 12.68 2.17 32.34
N LYS A 524 13.81 1.78 32.87
CA LYS A 524 13.91 0.82 33.99
C LYS A 524 13.10 1.27 35.19
N GLU A 525 13.20 2.54 35.56
CA GLU A 525 12.43 3.12 36.69
C GLU A 525 10.93 3.28 36.34
N ALA A 526 10.61 3.57 35.08
CA ALA A 526 9.24 3.64 34.60
C ALA A 526 8.51 2.30 34.73
N LEU A 527 9.19 1.21 34.41
CA LEU A 527 8.61 -0.15 34.49
C LEU A 527 8.12 -0.47 35.91
N LYS A 528 8.91 -0.13 36.94
CA LYS A 528 8.53 -0.35 38.34
C LYS A 528 7.30 0.45 38.77
N LYS A 529 7.14 1.66 38.20
CA LYS A 529 5.99 2.53 38.49
C LYS A 529 4.71 2.06 37.77
N VAL A 530 4.88 1.59 36.53
CA VAL A 530 3.76 1.19 35.68
C VAL A 530 3.30 -0.24 35.98
N PHE A 531 4.23 -1.12 36.38
CA PHE A 531 3.96 -2.50 36.75
C PHE A 531 4.37 -2.79 38.19
N PRO A 532 3.73 -2.14 39.20
CA PRO A 532 4.15 -2.23 40.62
C PRO A 532 4.02 -3.62 41.22
N ASP A 533 3.27 -4.51 40.59
CA ASP A 533 3.00 -5.87 41.10
C ASP A 533 3.89 -6.96 40.50
N ARG A 534 4.90 -6.59 39.69
CA ARG A 534 5.78 -7.52 38.97
C ARG A 534 7.04 -7.91 39.78
N TYR A 535 6.85 -8.25 41.06
CA TYR A 535 7.93 -8.77 41.89
C TYR A 535 7.71 -10.27 42.15
N ASP A 536 8.81 -11.03 42.12
CA ASP A 536 8.82 -12.44 42.49
C ASP A 536 8.83 -12.64 44.03
N LYS A 537 8.99 -13.89 44.48
CA LYS A 537 9.04 -14.24 45.91
C LYS A 537 10.27 -13.68 46.61
N ASP A 538 11.34 -13.41 45.87
CA ASP A 538 12.62 -12.92 46.34
C ASP A 538 12.72 -11.40 46.19
N GLU A 539 11.58 -10.71 45.96
CA GLU A 539 11.46 -9.26 45.71
C GLU A 539 12.24 -8.76 44.49
N VAL A 540 12.53 -9.65 43.53
CA VAL A 540 13.17 -9.28 42.27
C VAL A 540 12.12 -8.83 41.26
N PHE A 541 12.35 -7.67 40.67
CA PHE A 541 11.44 -7.13 39.65
C PHE A 541 11.56 -7.87 38.33
N GLU A 542 10.49 -8.51 37.87
CA GLU A 542 10.43 -9.14 36.54
C GLU A 542 10.06 -8.11 35.47
N VAL A 543 10.96 -7.90 34.52
CA VAL A 543 10.74 -6.98 33.40
C VAL A 543 9.66 -7.54 32.45
N PRO A 544 8.57 -6.82 32.16
CA PRO A 544 7.57 -7.25 31.19
C PRO A 544 8.16 -7.43 29.79
N LYS A 545 7.57 -8.31 28.98
CA LYS A 545 8.00 -8.50 27.58
C LYS A 545 7.95 -7.17 26.84
N THR A 546 9.11 -6.73 26.35
CA THR A 546 9.29 -5.43 25.73
C THR A 546 9.84 -5.55 24.32
N LEU A 547 9.26 -4.80 23.39
CA LEU A 547 9.78 -4.63 22.03
C LEU A 547 10.29 -3.20 21.86
N VAL A 548 11.57 -3.06 21.51
CA VAL A 548 12.23 -1.78 21.28
C VAL A 548 12.38 -1.55 19.78
N PHE A 549 11.95 -0.40 19.30
CA PHE A 549 12.12 0.02 17.91
C PHE A 549 13.31 0.94 17.77
N ALA A 550 14.38 0.40 17.20
CA ALA A 550 15.60 1.14 16.88
C ALA A 550 15.55 1.74 15.47
N LYS A 551 16.40 2.74 15.22
CA LYS A 551 16.44 3.47 13.96
C LYS A 551 17.25 2.75 12.86
N THR A 552 18.38 2.17 13.25
CA THR A 552 19.29 1.42 12.40
C THR A 552 19.76 0.16 13.12
N ASP A 553 20.35 -0.76 12.38
CA ASP A 553 20.92 -1.99 12.94
C ASP A 553 22.06 -1.67 13.94
N SER A 554 22.87 -0.65 13.64
CA SER A 554 23.89 -0.14 14.55
C SER A 554 23.32 0.44 15.84
N HIS A 555 22.24 1.22 15.74
CA HIS A 555 21.55 1.77 16.90
C HIS A 555 20.91 0.65 17.76
N ALA A 556 20.44 -0.43 17.12
CA ALA A 556 19.93 -1.59 17.84
C ALA A 556 21.02 -2.24 18.71
N ASP A 557 22.25 -2.37 18.19
CA ASP A 557 23.37 -2.92 18.97
C ASP A 557 23.78 -2.00 20.15
N ASP A 558 23.79 -0.69 19.94
CA ASP A 558 24.10 0.29 20.99
C ASP A 558 23.05 0.21 22.12
N ILE A 559 21.76 0.12 21.75
CA ILE A 559 20.65 -0.06 22.72
C ILE A 559 20.78 -1.38 23.48
N ILE A 560 21.09 -2.49 22.81
CA ILE A 560 21.22 -3.81 23.43
C ILE A 560 22.37 -3.83 24.43
N HIS A 561 23.50 -3.25 24.05
CA HIS A 561 24.64 -3.13 24.95
C HIS A 561 24.26 -2.35 26.21
N MET A 562 23.61 -1.20 26.03
CA MET A 562 23.17 -0.35 27.13
C MET A 562 22.13 -1.02 28.04
N ILE A 563 21.16 -1.74 27.44
CA ILE A 563 20.17 -2.50 28.22
C ILE A 563 20.84 -3.57 29.08
N ARG A 564 21.77 -4.35 28.53
CA ARG A 564 22.48 -5.40 29.27
C ARG A 564 23.28 -4.82 30.41
N GLU A 565 23.98 -3.71 30.18
CA GLU A 565 24.74 -2.99 31.19
C GLU A 565 23.85 -2.44 32.31
N GLU A 566 22.83 -1.67 31.97
CA GLU A 566 22.01 -0.97 32.99
C GLU A 566 21.09 -1.95 33.77
N PHE A 567 20.66 -3.04 33.17
CA PHE A 567 19.89 -4.06 33.87
C PHE A 567 20.79 -5.07 34.60
N ASN A 568 22.09 -5.08 34.31
CA ASN A 568 23.06 -6.03 34.80
C ASN A 568 22.66 -7.48 34.49
N GLU A 569 22.30 -7.73 33.23
CA GLU A 569 21.73 -8.98 32.77
C GLU A 569 22.55 -9.64 31.65
N SER A 570 22.35 -10.93 31.47
CA SER A 570 23.07 -11.72 30.46
C SER A 570 22.67 -11.42 29.03
N ASN A 571 23.43 -11.97 28.07
CA ASN A 571 23.14 -11.87 26.64
C ASN A 571 21.77 -12.47 26.26
N GLU A 572 21.23 -13.39 27.06
CA GLU A 572 19.91 -13.98 26.80
C GLU A 572 18.75 -13.08 27.16
N PHE A 573 18.97 -12.09 28.02
CA PHE A 573 17.95 -11.17 28.50
C PHE A 573 17.43 -10.23 27.39
N CYS A 574 18.36 -9.68 26.58
CA CYS A 574 18.06 -8.76 25.49
C CYS A 574 18.68 -9.25 24.17
N LYS A 575 17.88 -9.46 23.15
CA LYS A 575 18.29 -9.98 21.85
C LYS A 575 17.89 -9.05 20.70
N LYS A 576 18.69 -9.09 19.63
CA LYS A 576 18.44 -8.42 18.36
C LYS A 576 17.56 -9.30 17.47
N ILE A 577 16.54 -8.70 16.83
CA ILE A 577 15.71 -9.34 15.83
C ILE A 577 15.71 -8.47 14.58
N THR A 578 16.71 -8.68 13.72
CA THR A 578 16.88 -8.00 12.43
C THR A 578 17.43 -8.98 11.41
N TYR A 579 17.32 -8.68 10.12
CA TYR A 579 17.89 -9.53 9.05
C TYR A 579 19.42 -9.67 9.10
N LYS A 580 20.11 -8.77 9.82
CA LYS A 580 21.57 -8.76 10.00
C LYS A 580 22.01 -9.32 11.35
N ALA A 581 21.11 -10.00 12.08
CA ALA A 581 21.45 -10.62 13.35
C ALA A 581 22.33 -11.87 13.15
N GLU A 582 23.23 -12.16 14.09
CA GLU A 582 24.08 -13.37 14.06
C GLU A 582 23.25 -14.64 14.31
N GLU A 583 22.25 -14.58 15.20
CA GLU A 583 21.32 -15.67 15.45
C GLU A 583 20.14 -15.60 14.44
N ASP A 584 19.61 -16.75 14.05
CA ASP A 584 18.40 -16.82 13.22
C ASP A 584 17.24 -16.05 13.87
N PRO A 585 16.75 -15.00 13.21
CA PRO A 585 15.71 -14.14 13.76
C PRO A 585 14.41 -14.89 14.09
N LYS A 586 14.07 -15.94 13.33
CA LYS A 586 12.85 -16.75 13.57
C LYS A 586 12.99 -17.53 14.88
N SER A 587 14.16 -18.08 15.16
CA SER A 587 14.45 -18.79 16.40
C SER A 587 14.38 -17.86 17.62
N VAL A 588 15.00 -16.67 17.53
CA VAL A 588 14.95 -15.66 18.60
C VAL A 588 13.51 -15.21 18.85
N LEU A 589 12.74 -14.97 17.79
CA LEU A 589 11.35 -14.57 17.89
C LEU A 589 10.49 -15.66 18.55
N ASN A 590 10.71 -16.91 18.22
CA ASN A 590 9.99 -18.04 18.83
C ASN A 590 10.28 -18.13 20.33
N ARG A 591 11.55 -17.97 20.74
CA ARG A 591 11.93 -17.88 22.16
C ARG A 591 11.28 -16.65 22.84
N PHE A 592 11.24 -15.50 22.17
CA PHE A 592 10.62 -14.29 22.69
C PHE A 592 9.13 -14.46 22.96
N ARG A 593 8.44 -15.24 22.13
CA ARG A 593 7.01 -15.58 22.31
C ARG A 593 6.73 -16.54 23.44
N ASN A 594 7.54 -17.61 23.55
CA ASN A 594 7.18 -18.82 24.27
C ASN A 594 8.06 -19.11 25.50
N SER A 595 9.17 -18.41 25.66
CA SER A 595 10.12 -18.64 26.75
C SER A 595 10.20 -17.43 27.68
N TRP A 596 10.72 -17.62 28.88
CA TRP A 596 10.94 -16.53 29.84
C TRP A 596 11.93 -15.50 29.26
N ASN A 597 13.10 -15.93 28.77
CA ASN A 597 14.05 -15.10 28.01
C ASN A 597 13.90 -15.29 26.50
N PRO A 598 14.19 -14.27 25.67
CA PRO A 598 14.56 -12.89 26.06
C PRO A 598 13.37 -12.10 26.64
N ARG A 599 13.66 -11.21 27.60
CA ARG A 599 12.66 -10.27 28.13
C ARG A 599 12.45 -9.09 27.20
N ILE A 600 13.54 -8.62 26.57
CA ILE A 600 13.56 -7.47 25.69
C ILE A 600 14.04 -7.91 24.29
N ALA A 601 13.33 -7.51 23.28
CA ALA A 601 13.73 -7.67 21.88
C ALA A 601 13.92 -6.28 21.23
N VAL A 602 15.02 -6.12 20.49
CA VAL A 602 15.29 -4.87 19.74
C VAL A 602 15.22 -5.15 18.25
N THR A 603 14.42 -4.38 17.56
CA THR A 603 14.20 -4.53 16.10
C THR A 603 14.30 -3.21 15.37
N VAL A 604 14.57 -3.25 14.07
CA VAL A 604 14.48 -2.08 13.18
C VAL A 604 13.16 -2.11 12.41
N ASP A 605 12.97 -3.10 11.56
CA ASP A 605 11.80 -3.21 10.67
C ASP A 605 11.15 -4.61 10.69
N MET A 606 11.91 -5.65 11.00
CA MET A 606 11.50 -7.05 10.80
C MET A 606 10.23 -7.46 11.55
N ILE A 607 10.01 -6.95 12.77
CA ILE A 607 8.82 -7.24 13.57
C ILE A 607 7.69 -6.23 13.32
N ALA A 608 7.93 -5.20 12.53
CA ALA A 608 6.91 -4.20 12.24
C ALA A 608 5.74 -4.78 11.44
N THR A 609 5.93 -5.86 10.68
CA THR A 609 4.91 -6.49 9.84
C THR A 609 4.71 -7.97 10.18
N GLY A 610 3.45 -8.41 10.21
CA GLY A 610 3.05 -9.82 10.20
C GLY A 610 3.33 -10.68 11.46
N THR A 611 4.07 -10.20 12.45
CA THR A 611 4.53 -11.00 13.59
C THR A 611 3.58 -10.91 14.79
N ASP A 612 3.04 -12.01 15.26
CA ASP A 612 2.17 -12.05 16.45
C ASP A 612 2.98 -12.42 17.71
N VAL A 613 3.02 -11.53 18.70
CA VAL A 613 3.65 -11.72 20.01
C VAL A 613 2.64 -11.35 21.09
N LYS A 614 1.80 -12.30 21.50
CA LYS A 614 0.72 -12.07 22.46
C LYS A 614 1.19 -11.56 23.82
N PRO A 615 2.29 -12.07 24.43
CA PRO A 615 2.74 -11.63 25.75
C PRO A 615 3.44 -10.26 25.77
N LEU A 616 3.46 -9.55 24.66
CA LEU A 616 4.11 -8.25 24.55
C LEU A 616 3.33 -7.17 25.34
N GLU A 617 3.95 -6.59 26.36
CA GLU A 617 3.31 -5.63 27.27
C GLU A 617 3.85 -4.21 27.11
N VAL A 618 5.04 -4.04 26.54
CA VAL A 618 5.66 -2.73 26.37
C VAL A 618 6.24 -2.56 24.97
N LEU A 619 6.00 -1.41 24.36
CA LEU A 619 6.63 -0.94 23.13
C LEU A 619 7.46 0.30 23.44
N LEU A 620 8.79 0.22 23.30
CA LEU A 620 9.70 1.36 23.50
C LEU A 620 10.11 1.92 22.13
N PHE A 621 9.73 3.16 21.85
CA PHE A 621 10.09 3.86 20.63
C PHE A 621 11.34 4.72 20.82
N MET A 622 12.42 4.31 20.17
CA MET A 622 13.68 5.05 20.04
C MET A 622 13.96 5.44 18.59
N ARG A 623 12.92 5.51 17.77
CA ARG A 623 12.97 5.98 16.37
C ARG A 623 11.75 6.82 16.00
N HIS A 624 11.95 7.85 15.19
CA HIS A 624 10.84 8.59 14.61
C HIS A 624 10.14 7.77 13.53
N VAL A 625 8.81 7.79 13.55
CA VAL A 625 7.95 7.16 12.56
C VAL A 625 7.07 8.24 11.94
N LYS A 626 7.25 8.54 10.67
CA LYS A 626 6.49 9.58 9.95
C LYS A 626 5.20 9.05 9.34
N SER A 627 5.20 7.81 8.84
CA SER A 627 4.02 7.18 8.23
C SER A 627 3.01 6.78 9.30
N SER A 628 1.76 7.22 9.14
CA SER A 628 0.63 6.84 10.00
C SER A 628 0.43 5.33 9.98
N ASN A 629 0.33 4.74 8.78
CA ASN A 629 0.11 3.30 8.61
C ASN A 629 1.21 2.45 9.26
N TYR A 630 2.47 2.87 9.13
CA TYR A 630 3.60 2.16 9.72
C TYR A 630 3.59 2.25 11.26
N PHE A 631 3.24 3.42 11.80
CA PHE A 631 3.07 3.60 13.25
C PHE A 631 1.95 2.72 13.79
N GLU A 632 0.80 2.67 13.12
CA GLU A 632 -0.34 1.82 13.52
C GLU A 632 0.04 0.32 13.49
N GLN A 633 0.82 -0.11 12.51
CA GLN A 633 1.33 -1.48 12.46
C GLN A 633 2.28 -1.80 13.62
N MET A 634 3.19 -0.87 13.97
CA MET A 634 4.08 -1.02 15.13
C MET A 634 3.27 -1.06 16.43
N LYS A 635 2.33 -0.14 16.61
CA LYS A 635 1.41 -0.08 17.75
C LYS A 635 0.59 -1.38 17.85
N GLY A 636 0.12 -1.88 16.70
CA GLY A 636 -0.63 -3.13 16.60
C GLY A 636 0.10 -4.37 17.13
N ARG A 637 1.40 -4.31 17.41
CA ARG A 637 2.13 -5.42 18.04
C ARG A 637 1.78 -5.60 19.52
N GLY A 638 1.49 -4.50 20.21
CA GLY A 638 1.11 -4.52 21.61
C GLY A 638 -0.37 -4.87 21.86
N THR A 639 -1.22 -4.81 20.87
CA THR A 639 -2.68 -4.83 21.04
C THR A 639 -3.26 -6.20 21.39
N ARG A 640 -2.51 -7.29 21.25
CA ARG A 640 -3.01 -8.66 21.45
C ARG A 640 -3.45 -8.93 22.86
N THR A 641 -4.61 -9.56 23.00
CA THR A 641 -5.04 -10.17 24.26
C THR A 641 -4.29 -11.48 24.49
N ILE A 642 -4.04 -11.80 25.76
CA ILE A 642 -3.50 -13.08 26.19
C ILE A 642 -4.17 -13.42 27.52
N ASN A 643 -4.59 -14.67 27.70
CA ASN A 643 -5.17 -15.10 28.97
C ASN A 643 -4.10 -15.18 30.07
N TYR A 644 -4.57 -15.26 31.32
CA TYR A 644 -3.69 -15.28 32.49
C TYR A 644 -2.72 -16.47 32.48
N ASP A 645 -3.20 -17.68 32.17
CA ASP A 645 -2.38 -18.89 32.24
C ASP A 645 -1.25 -18.88 31.19
N ASP A 646 -1.54 -18.41 29.99
CA ASP A 646 -0.54 -18.31 28.92
C ASP A 646 0.46 -17.17 29.20
N LEU A 647 0.01 -16.06 29.75
CA LEU A 647 0.91 -14.97 30.15
C LEU A 647 1.85 -15.43 31.25
N LYS A 648 1.34 -16.17 32.24
CA LYS A 648 2.11 -16.69 33.38
C LYS A 648 3.18 -17.71 32.98
N LYS A 649 3.02 -18.42 31.86
CA LYS A 649 4.06 -19.33 31.33
C LYS A 649 5.33 -18.59 30.95
N VAL A 650 5.22 -17.35 30.48
CA VAL A 650 6.34 -16.53 29.99
C VAL A 650 6.67 -15.33 30.89
N SER A 651 5.78 -15.03 31.84
CA SER A 651 5.96 -13.97 32.85
C SER A 651 5.38 -14.47 34.17
N SER A 652 6.25 -15.08 34.99
CA SER A 652 5.87 -15.82 36.21
C SER A 652 5.18 -14.95 37.26
N THR A 653 5.51 -13.67 37.29
CA THR A 653 4.97 -12.68 38.24
C THR A 653 3.63 -12.08 37.77
N ALA A 654 3.14 -12.43 36.58
CA ALA A 654 1.84 -11.95 36.10
C ALA A 654 0.72 -12.39 37.06
N LYS A 655 -0.12 -11.44 37.51
CA LYS A 655 -1.23 -11.68 38.43
C LYS A 655 -2.58 -11.69 37.74
N HIS A 656 -2.65 -11.10 36.53
CA HIS A 656 -3.87 -10.90 35.79
C HIS A 656 -3.65 -11.16 34.29
N THR A 657 -4.73 -11.36 33.55
CA THR A 657 -4.77 -11.24 32.10
C THR A 657 -4.24 -9.88 31.67
N LYS A 658 -3.56 -9.81 30.52
CA LYS A 658 -3.11 -8.53 29.97
C LYS A 658 -4.31 -7.63 29.68
N THR A 659 -4.40 -6.52 30.41
CA THR A 659 -5.50 -5.55 30.31
C THR A 659 -5.18 -4.38 29.39
N HIS A 660 -3.90 -4.04 29.23
CA HIS A 660 -3.39 -2.95 28.41
C HIS A 660 -1.92 -3.22 28.06
N PHE A 661 -1.37 -2.39 27.18
CA PHE A 661 0.07 -2.31 26.98
C PHE A 661 0.55 -0.87 27.06
N ILE A 662 1.85 -0.69 27.23
CA ILE A 662 2.46 0.63 27.40
C ILE A 662 3.27 0.98 26.17
N ILE A 663 3.04 2.16 25.63
CA ILE A 663 3.94 2.80 24.67
C ILE A 663 4.87 3.73 25.44
N VAL A 664 6.16 3.38 25.50
CA VAL A 664 7.19 4.26 26.02
C VAL A 664 7.74 5.09 24.87
N ASP A 665 7.45 6.36 24.88
CA ASP A 665 7.85 7.31 23.84
C ASP A 665 9.07 8.11 24.30
N ALA A 666 10.26 7.77 23.82
CA ALA A 666 11.51 8.42 24.18
C ALA A 666 11.92 9.56 23.24
N ILE A 667 11.17 9.79 22.14
CA ILE A 667 11.55 10.72 21.08
C ILE A 667 10.38 11.56 20.56
N GLY A 668 9.23 11.55 21.22
CA GLY A 668 8.04 12.29 20.80
C GLY A 668 7.31 11.70 19.60
N VAL A 669 7.45 10.38 19.35
CA VAL A 669 6.81 9.72 18.20
C VAL A 669 5.29 9.80 18.27
N THR A 670 4.69 9.72 19.45
CA THR A 670 3.23 9.80 19.66
C THR A 670 2.67 11.19 19.38
N LYS A 671 3.49 12.23 19.54
CA LYS A 671 3.14 13.65 19.38
C LYS A 671 3.49 14.20 17.98
N SER A 672 4.26 13.45 17.18
CA SER A 672 4.69 13.87 15.85
C SER A 672 3.56 13.78 14.84
N ARG A 673 3.46 14.75 13.90
CA ARG A 673 2.53 14.66 12.77
C ARG A 673 2.81 13.42 11.97
N LYS A 674 1.78 12.60 11.74
CA LYS A 674 1.82 11.46 10.86
C LYS A 674 1.29 11.88 9.50
N THR A 675 2.03 11.53 8.45
CA THR A 675 1.63 11.81 7.07
C THR A 675 1.33 10.51 6.36
N ASP A 676 0.24 10.49 5.60
CA ASP A 676 -0.05 9.40 4.66
C ASP A 676 0.76 9.56 3.36
N SER A 677 1.56 10.62 3.27
CA SER A 677 2.36 10.91 2.08
C SER A 677 3.53 9.92 1.96
N ARG A 678 3.76 9.47 0.74
CA ARG A 678 4.95 8.75 0.34
C ARG A 678 6.20 9.50 0.80
N SER A 679 7.18 8.77 1.32
CA SER A 679 8.52 9.29 1.52
C SER A 679 9.00 9.89 0.19
N LEU A 680 9.48 11.12 0.21
CA LEU A 680 10.11 11.76 -0.97
C LEU A 680 11.30 10.93 -1.49
N GLU A 681 11.93 10.14 -0.60
CA GLU A 681 13.04 9.28 -0.95
C GLU A 681 12.55 7.88 -1.31
N ARG A 682 12.49 7.61 -2.62
CA ARG A 682 12.01 6.32 -3.16
C ARG A 682 13.15 5.31 -3.39
N LYS A 683 14.40 5.79 -3.53
CA LYS A 683 15.60 4.96 -3.78
C LYS A 683 16.58 5.00 -2.60
N ARG A 684 16.15 4.55 -1.43
CA ARG A 684 16.96 4.62 -0.18
C ARG A 684 18.25 3.80 -0.22
N THR A 685 18.28 2.71 -0.97
CA THR A 685 19.41 1.78 -1.07
C THR A 685 20.48 2.22 -2.07
N VAL A 686 20.17 3.12 -3.00
CA VAL A 686 21.14 3.62 -3.99
C VAL A 686 22.05 4.65 -3.33
N ALA A 687 23.37 4.48 -3.45
CA ALA A 687 24.32 5.42 -2.88
C ALA A 687 24.19 6.83 -3.49
N LEU A 688 24.49 7.90 -2.72
CA LEU A 688 24.44 9.27 -3.24
C LEU A 688 25.31 9.45 -4.50
N LYS A 689 26.50 8.82 -4.50
CA LYS A 689 27.40 8.81 -5.63
C LYS A 689 26.73 8.28 -6.91
N ASP A 690 25.95 7.21 -6.77
CA ASP A 690 25.30 6.55 -7.90
C ASP A 690 24.09 7.38 -8.41
N LEU A 691 23.37 8.05 -7.50
CA LEU A 691 22.32 8.99 -7.87
C LEU A 691 22.88 10.19 -8.63
N LEU A 692 23.96 10.79 -8.13
CA LEU A 692 24.67 11.90 -8.79
C LEU A 692 25.21 11.47 -10.16
N GLY A 693 25.82 10.29 -10.24
CA GLY A 693 26.33 9.72 -11.48
C GLY A 693 25.23 9.47 -12.51
N ALA A 694 24.10 8.91 -12.10
CA ALA A 694 22.98 8.64 -12.98
C ALA A 694 22.37 9.93 -13.57
N VAL A 695 22.21 10.97 -12.75
CA VAL A 695 21.72 12.28 -13.22
C VAL A 695 22.71 12.90 -14.21
N SER A 696 24.02 12.82 -13.94
CA SER A 696 25.06 13.32 -14.86
C SER A 696 25.11 12.55 -16.17
N MET A 697 24.77 11.26 -16.18
CA MET A 697 24.64 10.44 -17.38
C MET A 697 23.33 10.67 -18.16
N GLY A 698 22.51 11.63 -17.73
CA GLY A 698 21.28 12.00 -18.41
C GLY A 698 20.09 11.09 -18.14
N VAL A 699 20.15 10.30 -17.07
CA VAL A 699 19.00 9.50 -16.63
C VAL A 699 17.92 10.42 -16.11
N GLN A 700 16.78 10.49 -16.81
CA GLN A 700 15.62 11.31 -16.47
C GLN A 700 14.54 10.39 -15.86
N ASP A 701 14.55 10.27 -14.55
CA ASP A 701 13.64 9.41 -13.77
C ASP A 701 13.16 10.21 -12.55
N GLU A 702 11.84 10.35 -12.39
CA GLU A 702 11.24 11.12 -11.31
C GLU A 702 11.68 10.62 -9.92
N ASP A 703 11.73 9.29 -9.75
CA ASP A 703 12.13 8.70 -8.47
C ASP A 703 13.62 8.94 -8.15
N LEU A 704 14.46 9.03 -9.19
CA LEU A 704 15.86 9.35 -9.05
C LEU A 704 16.06 10.83 -8.68
N PHE A 705 15.37 11.74 -9.38
CA PHE A 705 15.45 13.17 -9.14
C PHE A 705 14.92 13.52 -7.73
N THR A 706 13.78 12.97 -7.34
CA THR A 706 13.21 13.16 -6.00
C THR A 706 14.08 12.58 -4.89
N SER A 707 14.68 11.41 -5.11
CA SER A 707 15.61 10.80 -4.15
C SER A 707 16.90 11.63 -4.00
N LEU A 708 17.45 12.10 -5.12
CA LEU A 708 18.62 12.98 -5.11
C LEU A 708 18.28 14.31 -4.42
N ALA A 709 17.17 14.94 -4.79
CA ALA A 709 16.71 16.19 -4.19
C ALA A 709 16.60 16.06 -2.65
N ASN A 710 16.01 14.99 -2.17
CA ASN A 710 15.85 14.75 -0.75
C ASN A 710 17.19 14.57 -0.02
N ARG A 711 18.17 13.90 -0.64
CA ARG A 711 19.50 13.74 -0.05
C ARG A 711 20.30 15.04 -0.05
N LEU A 712 20.17 15.84 -1.11
CA LEU A 712 20.80 17.17 -1.18
C LEU A 712 20.19 18.13 -0.14
N ILE A 713 18.86 18.08 0.10
CA ILE A 713 18.23 18.84 1.20
C ILE A 713 18.82 18.45 2.56
N ARG A 714 19.03 17.15 2.77
CA ARG A 714 19.60 16.68 4.05
C ARG A 714 21.06 17.10 4.19
N LEU A 715 21.83 17.02 3.10
CA LEU A 715 23.21 17.45 3.09
C LEU A 715 23.31 18.96 3.30
N ASP A 716 22.46 19.78 2.64
CA ASP A 716 22.43 21.23 2.83
C ASP A 716 22.26 21.66 4.28
N LYS A 717 21.48 20.89 5.07
CA LYS A 717 21.29 21.14 6.50
C LYS A 717 22.55 20.85 7.35
N GLN A 718 23.49 20.09 6.81
CA GLN A 718 24.70 19.68 7.49
C GLN A 718 25.93 20.50 7.04
N LEU A 719 25.80 21.25 5.95
CA LEU A 719 26.90 22.01 5.36
C LEU A 719 27.29 23.22 6.20
N ARG A 720 28.58 23.44 6.27
CA ARG A 720 29.20 24.68 6.77
C ARG A 720 29.14 25.77 5.71
N GLU A 721 29.28 27.05 6.10
CA GLU A 721 29.20 28.15 5.17
C GLU A 721 30.27 28.11 4.06
N ASN A 722 31.50 27.75 4.41
CA ASN A 722 32.59 27.59 3.45
C ASN A 722 32.36 26.44 2.44
N GLU A 723 31.65 25.39 2.82
CA GLU A 723 31.26 24.28 1.95
C GLU A 723 30.13 24.71 1.01
N ARG A 724 29.17 25.50 1.52
CA ARG A 724 28.11 26.11 0.71
C ARG A 724 28.66 27.03 -0.36
N GLU A 725 29.61 27.91 0.00
CA GLU A 725 30.26 28.82 -0.94
C GLU A 725 30.98 28.06 -2.05
N LYS A 726 31.72 27.00 -1.72
CA LYS A 726 32.40 26.15 -2.71
C LYS A 726 31.43 25.38 -3.62
N ILE A 727 30.29 24.95 -3.08
CA ILE A 727 29.23 24.32 -3.88
C ILE A 727 28.66 25.35 -4.85
N ILE A 728 28.39 26.57 -4.41
CA ILE A 728 27.90 27.68 -5.25
C ILE A 728 28.92 28.02 -6.35
N GLU A 729 30.19 28.07 -6.01
CA GLU A 729 31.28 28.28 -6.99
C GLU A 729 31.31 27.19 -8.06
N LYS A 730 31.32 25.88 -7.62
CA LYS A 730 31.42 24.72 -8.53
C LYS A 730 30.15 24.46 -9.34
N SER A 731 29.03 24.94 -8.88
CA SER A 731 27.73 24.81 -9.57
C SER A 731 27.44 25.93 -10.57
N GLY A 732 28.34 26.93 -10.65
CA GLY A 732 28.12 28.12 -11.48
C GLY A 732 27.08 29.08 -10.89
N GLY A 733 27.03 29.23 -9.56
CA GLY A 733 26.21 30.20 -8.86
C GLY A 733 24.91 29.63 -8.24
N GLN A 734 24.71 28.33 -8.26
CA GLN A 734 23.50 27.70 -7.68
C GLN A 734 23.80 27.10 -6.30
N SER A 735 22.94 27.37 -5.32
CA SER A 735 22.98 26.69 -4.02
C SER A 735 22.41 25.29 -4.12
N LEU A 736 22.69 24.42 -3.12
CA LEU A 736 22.03 23.11 -3.04
C LEU A 736 20.51 23.23 -2.98
N LYS A 737 19.97 24.29 -2.40
CA LYS A 737 18.52 24.55 -2.38
C LYS A 737 17.98 24.82 -3.77
N ASP A 738 18.70 25.63 -4.58
CA ASP A 738 18.30 25.92 -5.95
C ASP A 738 18.36 24.66 -6.82
N MET A 739 19.44 23.89 -6.70
CA MET A 739 19.58 22.61 -7.40
C MET A 739 18.45 21.63 -7.01
N THR A 740 18.14 21.55 -5.72
CA THR A 740 17.05 20.71 -5.20
C THR A 740 15.70 21.16 -5.74
N LYS A 741 15.47 22.47 -5.76
CA LYS A 741 14.24 23.04 -6.32
C LYS A 741 14.14 22.70 -7.81
N ASN A 742 15.19 22.90 -8.59
CA ASN A 742 15.20 22.58 -10.02
C ASN A 742 14.93 21.07 -10.29
N LEU A 743 15.45 20.17 -9.44
CA LEU A 743 15.18 18.73 -9.54
C LEU A 743 13.71 18.39 -9.28
N LEU A 744 13.06 19.04 -8.32
CA LEU A 744 11.64 18.84 -8.02
C LEU A 744 10.74 19.51 -9.07
N ASP A 745 11.08 20.73 -9.49
CA ASP A 745 10.39 21.52 -10.50
C ASP A 745 10.37 20.80 -11.88
N ALA A 746 11.36 19.94 -12.15
CA ALA A 746 11.43 19.17 -13.40
C ALA A 746 10.25 18.21 -13.60
N TYR A 747 9.61 17.80 -12.53
CA TYR A 747 8.44 16.89 -12.53
C TYR A 747 7.19 17.52 -11.91
N ASP A 748 7.19 18.84 -11.73
CA ASP A 748 6.02 19.59 -11.28
C ASP A 748 4.99 19.67 -12.42
N PRO A 749 3.76 19.16 -12.23
CA PRO A 749 2.72 19.14 -13.27
C PRO A 749 2.38 20.53 -13.81
N ASP A 750 2.36 21.55 -12.95
CA ASP A 750 1.97 22.90 -13.33
C ASP A 750 3.06 23.56 -14.18
N LEU A 751 4.34 23.31 -13.87
CA LEU A 751 5.46 23.80 -14.65
C LEU A 751 5.61 23.09 -15.99
N ILE A 752 5.33 21.77 -16.02
CA ILE A 752 5.30 21.01 -17.27
C ILE A 752 4.17 21.52 -18.15
N GLU A 753 2.99 21.80 -17.59
CA GLU A 753 1.85 22.35 -18.35
C GLU A 753 2.17 23.74 -18.89
N ALA A 754 2.71 24.64 -18.08
CA ALA A 754 3.13 25.97 -18.52
C ALA A 754 4.14 25.90 -19.68
N LYS A 755 5.13 25.00 -19.58
CA LYS A 755 6.13 24.80 -20.64
C LYS A 755 5.55 24.12 -21.87
N THR A 756 4.56 23.27 -21.71
CA THR A 756 3.81 22.65 -22.81
C THR A 756 3.05 23.71 -23.61
N ILE A 757 2.38 24.65 -22.94
CA ILE A 757 1.69 25.77 -23.57
C ILE A 757 2.67 26.65 -24.36
N GLU A 758 3.86 26.90 -23.78
CA GLU A 758 4.91 27.67 -24.49
C GLU A 758 5.30 26.95 -25.78
N LEU A 759 5.58 25.64 -25.74
CA LEU A 759 5.93 24.85 -26.94
C LEU A 759 4.78 24.73 -27.95
N LEU A 760 3.53 24.64 -27.48
CA LEU A 760 2.37 24.64 -28.35
C LEU A 760 2.15 25.95 -29.06
N ASN A 761 2.52 27.06 -28.44
CA ASN A 761 2.42 28.40 -29.07
C ASN A 761 3.39 28.57 -30.23
N GLU A 762 4.46 27.78 -30.29
CA GLU A 762 5.38 27.73 -31.44
C GLU A 762 4.79 26.96 -32.63
N ILE A 763 3.71 26.19 -32.45
CA ILE A 763 3.07 25.41 -33.50
C ILE A 763 1.83 26.15 -34.02
N PRO A 764 1.64 26.26 -35.34
CA PRO A 764 0.48 26.93 -35.96
C PRO A 764 -0.84 26.26 -35.50
N GLU A 765 -1.88 27.09 -35.22
CA GLU A 765 -3.17 26.61 -34.70
C GLU A 765 -3.80 25.41 -35.46
N PRO A 766 -3.76 25.32 -36.79
CA PRO A 766 -4.38 24.21 -37.50
C PRO A 766 -3.62 22.88 -37.33
N GLU A 767 -2.41 22.90 -36.81
CA GLU A 767 -1.58 21.71 -36.59
C GLU A 767 -1.58 21.23 -35.13
N ARG A 768 -2.26 21.91 -34.20
CA ARG A 768 -2.35 21.55 -32.79
C ARG A 768 -3.36 20.40 -32.61
N THR A 769 -2.87 19.18 -32.68
CA THR A 769 -3.63 17.98 -32.41
C THR A 769 -3.31 17.43 -30.99
N LYS A 770 -4.19 16.63 -30.41
CA LYS A 770 -3.94 15.99 -29.09
C LYS A 770 -2.62 15.20 -29.06
N SER A 771 -2.25 14.55 -30.16
CA SER A 771 -0.98 13.83 -30.28
C SER A 771 0.22 14.77 -30.24
N LYS A 772 0.12 15.97 -30.84
CA LYS A 772 1.18 16.99 -30.75
C LYS A 772 1.25 17.64 -29.38
N GLU A 773 0.12 17.76 -28.70
CA GLU A 773 0.05 18.24 -27.31
C GLU A 773 0.78 17.26 -26.37
N GLU A 774 0.54 15.96 -26.51
CA GLU A 774 1.25 14.92 -25.75
C GLU A 774 2.76 14.90 -26.07
N GLU A 775 3.13 15.09 -27.34
CA GLU A 775 4.53 15.23 -27.75
C GLU A 775 5.18 16.47 -27.14
N CYS A 776 4.50 17.62 -27.14
CA CYS A 776 4.97 18.85 -26.49
C CYS A 776 5.09 18.68 -24.97
N LYS A 777 4.13 17.99 -24.33
CA LYS A 777 4.18 17.69 -22.90
C LYS A 777 5.39 16.82 -22.55
N LYS A 778 5.67 15.79 -23.34
CA LYS A 778 6.86 14.96 -23.18
C LYS A 778 8.15 15.77 -23.35
N LYS A 779 8.24 16.59 -24.41
CA LYS A 779 9.38 17.48 -24.66
C LYS A 779 9.56 18.51 -23.55
N ALA A 780 8.47 19.06 -23.01
CA ALA A 780 8.52 20.00 -21.89
C ALA A 780 9.14 19.36 -20.64
N GLY A 781 8.72 18.15 -20.25
CA GLY A 781 9.32 17.40 -19.16
C GLY A 781 10.80 17.08 -19.40
N GLU A 782 11.17 16.62 -20.60
CA GLU A 782 12.56 16.31 -20.97
C GLU A 782 13.44 17.59 -20.92
N GLN A 783 12.94 18.74 -21.34
CA GLN A 783 13.66 20.01 -21.28
C GLN A 783 13.89 20.47 -19.83
N LEU A 784 12.88 20.38 -18.97
CA LEU A 784 12.98 20.74 -17.56
C LEU A 784 13.96 19.80 -16.83
N ALA A 785 13.85 18.48 -17.07
CA ALA A 785 14.76 17.52 -16.48
C ALA A 785 16.21 17.70 -16.95
N THR A 786 16.44 17.97 -18.24
CA THR A 786 17.76 18.28 -18.79
C THR A 786 18.34 19.54 -18.16
N LYS A 787 17.55 20.59 -18.02
CA LYS A 787 17.95 21.83 -17.36
C LYS A 787 18.38 21.62 -15.92
N ALA A 788 17.60 20.82 -15.16
CA ALA A 788 17.88 20.49 -13.77
C ALA A 788 19.14 19.61 -13.62
N ALA A 789 19.36 18.67 -14.53
CA ALA A 789 20.53 17.77 -14.53
C ALA A 789 21.84 18.45 -14.91
N LYS A 790 21.81 19.52 -15.73
CA LYS A 790 22.98 20.16 -16.33
C LYS A 790 24.03 20.68 -15.33
N VAL A 791 23.60 21.00 -14.10
CA VAL A 791 24.49 21.54 -13.06
C VAL A 791 25.36 20.45 -12.45
N PHE A 792 24.98 19.18 -12.51
CA PHE A 792 25.68 18.07 -11.88
C PHE A 792 26.86 17.61 -12.75
N THR A 793 27.97 18.33 -12.66
CA THR A 793 29.24 17.98 -13.30
C THR A 793 30.02 16.97 -12.47
N GLY A 794 30.95 16.23 -13.07
CA GLY A 794 31.79 15.27 -12.36
C GLY A 794 32.60 15.91 -11.21
N GLU A 795 33.02 17.17 -11.37
CA GLU A 795 33.76 17.94 -10.36
C GLU A 795 32.87 18.30 -9.17
N LEU A 796 31.64 18.81 -9.43
CA LEU A 796 30.66 19.12 -8.40
C LEU A 796 30.23 17.86 -7.66
N ASN A 797 29.95 16.80 -8.40
CA ASN A 797 29.55 15.52 -7.81
C ASN A 797 30.61 14.93 -6.88
N SER A 798 31.88 14.98 -7.31
CA SER A 798 33.01 14.54 -6.49
C SER A 798 33.15 15.40 -5.24
N TYR A 799 32.93 16.70 -5.34
CA TYR A 799 32.97 17.60 -4.18
C TYR A 799 31.82 17.31 -3.19
N ILE A 800 30.58 17.19 -3.69
CA ILE A 800 29.41 16.84 -2.87
C ILE A 800 29.64 15.51 -2.13
N GLU A 801 30.20 14.51 -2.82
CA GLU A 801 30.47 13.22 -2.22
C GLU A 801 31.61 13.28 -1.17
N ASN A 802 32.65 14.09 -1.41
CA ASN A 802 33.73 14.29 -0.43
C ASN A 802 33.22 15.01 0.82
N VAL A 803 32.40 16.05 0.64
CA VAL A 803 31.75 16.75 1.76
C VAL A 803 30.89 15.78 2.58
N ARG A 804 30.08 14.95 1.91
CA ARG A 804 29.28 13.92 2.59
C ARG A 804 30.16 12.94 3.39
N LYS A 805 31.30 12.51 2.84
CA LYS A 805 32.24 11.60 3.51
C LYS A 805 32.92 12.24 4.70
N SER A 806 33.15 13.56 4.66
CA SER A 806 33.71 14.28 5.80
C SER A 806 32.75 14.34 7.00
N HIS A 807 31.44 14.18 6.76
CA HIS A 807 30.42 14.09 7.80
C HIS A 807 30.29 12.65 8.33
N GLU A 808 31.36 12.11 8.93
CA GLU A 808 31.36 10.83 9.62
C GLU A 808 30.48 10.90 10.88
N GLN A 809 29.99 9.73 11.34
CA GLN A 809 29.24 9.66 12.58
C GLN A 809 30.17 9.88 13.76
N ILE A 810 29.84 10.84 14.60
CA ILE A 810 30.60 11.16 15.82
C ILE A 810 29.87 10.50 16.99
N ILE A 811 30.64 9.88 17.90
CA ILE A 811 30.14 9.33 19.15
C ILE A 811 30.42 10.31 20.25
N ASP A 812 29.36 10.89 20.80
CA ASP A 812 29.45 11.80 21.93
C ASP A 812 29.52 11.01 23.25
N ASN A 813 30.70 10.96 23.82
CA ASN A 813 30.98 10.37 25.12
C ASN A 813 31.18 11.45 26.22
N ILE A 814 31.01 12.73 25.88
CA ILE A 814 31.41 13.87 26.73
C ILE A 814 30.16 14.48 27.36
N ASN A 815 29.11 14.71 26.57
CA ASN A 815 27.92 15.37 27.08
C ASN A 815 27.08 14.40 27.91
N GLN A 816 26.82 14.82 29.17
CA GLN A 816 25.90 14.10 30.05
C GLN A 816 24.46 14.55 29.80
N ASP A 817 23.56 13.59 29.63
CA ASP A 817 22.13 13.87 29.44
C ASP A 817 21.38 13.84 30.78
N LYS A 818 20.28 14.58 30.88
CA LYS A 818 19.40 14.60 32.04
C LYS A 818 17.97 14.36 31.62
N VAL A 819 17.27 13.52 32.37
CA VAL A 819 15.83 13.34 32.18
C VAL A 819 15.10 14.60 32.60
N LEU A 820 14.46 15.27 31.66
CA LEU A 820 13.61 16.41 31.93
C LEU A 820 12.21 15.97 32.36
N LYS A 821 11.73 14.86 31.80
CA LYS A 821 10.40 14.34 32.05
C LYS A 821 10.39 12.81 31.89
N ALA A 822 9.86 12.13 32.89
CA ALA A 822 9.60 10.70 32.86
C ALA A 822 8.32 10.40 33.62
N ARG A 823 7.18 10.39 32.93
CA ARG A 823 5.87 10.18 33.56
C ARG A 823 4.87 9.64 32.54
N LEU A 824 3.84 8.97 33.04
CA LEU A 824 2.59 8.81 32.31
C LEU A 824 2.10 10.20 31.91
N ASP A 825 1.66 10.34 30.68
CA ASP A 825 1.30 11.64 30.11
C ASP A 825 0.04 12.20 30.82
N SER A 826 0.25 12.79 32.04
CA SER A 826 -0.71 13.61 32.70
C SER A 826 -0.32 15.08 32.50
N PHE A 827 -1.25 15.87 32.06
CA PHE A 827 -1.01 17.28 31.74
C PHE A 827 -0.70 18.08 32.98
N THR A 828 0.27 19.04 32.92
CA THR A 828 0.31 20.16 33.83
C THR A 828 -0.88 21.08 33.58
N LYS A 829 -1.40 21.78 34.63
CA LYS A 829 -2.54 22.69 34.49
C LYS A 829 -2.37 23.76 33.40
N ASP A 830 -1.15 24.21 33.17
CA ASP A 830 -0.88 25.24 32.15
C ASP A 830 -0.92 24.64 30.74
N LYS A 831 -0.37 23.44 30.54
CA LYS A 831 -0.46 22.73 29.28
C LYS A 831 -1.90 22.27 28.99
N ALA A 832 -2.66 21.91 30.04
CA ALA A 832 -4.08 21.62 29.92
C ALA A 832 -4.87 22.84 29.42
N LYS A 833 -4.60 24.03 29.93
CA LYS A 833 -5.20 25.29 29.45
C LYS A 833 -4.85 25.57 27.98
N GLU A 834 -3.59 25.37 27.59
CA GLU A 834 -3.13 25.56 26.22
C GLU A 834 -3.83 24.61 25.26
N ILE A 835 -3.95 23.32 25.60
CA ILE A 835 -4.62 22.32 24.78
C ILE A 835 -6.11 22.62 24.65
N VAL A 836 -6.79 22.93 25.76
CA VAL A 836 -8.22 23.29 25.72
C VAL A 836 -8.43 24.54 24.88
N LYS A 837 -7.62 25.57 25.06
CA LYS A 837 -7.68 26.81 24.26
C LYS A 837 -7.42 26.51 22.77
N SER A 838 -6.40 25.73 22.46
CA SER A 838 -6.09 25.34 21.05
C SER A 838 -7.22 24.51 20.41
N PHE A 839 -7.91 23.69 21.19
CA PHE A 839 -9.08 22.96 20.71
C PHE A 839 -10.26 23.89 20.46
N GLU A 840 -10.54 24.80 21.37
CA GLU A 840 -11.59 25.82 21.24
C GLU A 840 -11.34 26.73 20.02
N GLU A 841 -10.10 27.19 19.84
CA GLU A 841 -9.66 27.99 18.68
C GLU A 841 -9.83 27.19 17.38
N TYR A 842 -9.40 25.94 17.35
CA TYR A 842 -9.55 25.08 16.19
C TYR A 842 -11.02 24.89 15.78
N ILE A 843 -11.89 24.65 16.75
CA ILE A 843 -13.34 24.55 16.49
C ILE A 843 -13.89 25.87 15.97
N ALA A 844 -13.45 27.00 16.50
CA ALA A 844 -13.91 28.34 16.12
C ALA A 844 -13.41 28.74 14.71
N GLU A 845 -12.14 28.48 14.40
CA GLU A 845 -11.52 28.80 13.10
C GLU A 845 -12.09 27.98 11.96
N ASN A 846 -12.41 26.72 12.21
CA ASN A 846 -12.95 25.81 11.18
C ASN A 846 -14.47 25.81 11.10
N LYS A 847 -15.12 26.78 11.72
CA LYS A 847 -16.57 26.90 11.80
C LYS A 847 -17.28 26.98 10.45
N ASP A 848 -16.65 27.66 9.48
CA ASP A 848 -17.19 27.88 8.15
C ASP A 848 -16.62 26.92 7.09
N GLU A 849 -15.42 26.38 7.31
CA GLU A 849 -14.75 25.47 6.36
C GLU A 849 -15.22 24.01 6.45
N ILE A 850 -15.57 23.55 7.64
CA ILE A 850 -16.10 22.21 7.82
C ILE A 850 -17.61 22.28 7.56
N THR A 851 -18.07 21.69 6.46
CA THR A 851 -19.49 21.62 6.05
C THR A 851 -20.39 21.23 7.21
N ALA A 852 -19.89 20.35 8.05
CA ALA A 852 -20.52 19.90 9.28
C ALA A 852 -20.79 21.02 10.27
N PHE A 853 -19.81 21.86 10.57
CA PHE A 853 -19.99 22.97 11.50
C PHE A 853 -20.78 24.12 10.89
N SER A 854 -20.59 24.42 9.61
CA SER A 854 -21.39 25.40 8.89
C SER A 854 -22.88 25.07 8.97
N ILE A 855 -23.26 23.81 8.76
CA ILE A 855 -24.65 23.35 8.94
C ILE A 855 -25.09 23.47 10.40
N PHE A 856 -24.27 22.99 11.35
CA PHE A 856 -24.57 23.00 12.78
C PHE A 856 -24.81 24.42 13.34
N TYR A 857 -23.93 25.37 13.00
CA TYR A 857 -24.03 26.75 13.48
C TYR A 857 -25.14 27.54 12.78
N ASN A 858 -25.50 27.20 11.56
CA ASN A 858 -26.58 27.86 10.81
C ASN A 858 -27.99 27.34 11.20
N GLN A 859 -28.08 26.25 11.96
CA GLN A 859 -29.36 25.76 12.47
C GLN A 859 -29.82 26.57 13.70
N PRO A 860 -31.14 26.74 13.88
CA PRO A 860 -31.68 27.32 15.11
C PRO A 860 -31.20 26.56 16.35
N TYR A 861 -30.92 27.25 17.46
CA TYR A 861 -30.35 26.66 18.67
C TYR A 861 -31.08 25.40 19.18
N ARG A 862 -32.41 25.32 18.95
CA ARG A 862 -33.22 24.16 19.32
C ARG A 862 -33.16 22.98 18.36
N MET A 863 -32.56 23.13 17.17
CA MET A 863 -32.44 22.14 16.11
C MET A 863 -31.00 21.77 15.75
N ARG A 864 -30.05 22.12 16.61
CA ARG A 864 -28.62 21.80 16.36
C ARG A 864 -28.37 20.34 16.62
N GLU A 865 -28.38 19.56 15.56
CA GLU A 865 -28.11 18.13 15.58
C GLU A 865 -26.70 17.84 15.05
N LEU A 866 -25.94 17.05 15.83
CA LEU A 866 -24.66 16.55 15.41
C LEU A 866 -24.86 15.17 14.79
N THR A 867 -24.67 15.04 13.49
CA THR A 867 -24.78 13.75 12.82
C THR A 867 -23.46 12.98 12.89
N PHE A 868 -23.54 11.65 12.84
CA PHE A 868 -22.36 10.76 12.83
C PHE A 868 -21.37 11.11 11.71
N LYS A 869 -21.89 11.41 10.51
CA LYS A 869 -21.06 11.79 9.35
C LYS A 869 -20.26 13.06 9.62
N MET A 870 -20.90 14.07 10.23
CA MET A 870 -20.26 15.34 10.58
C MET A 870 -19.13 15.13 11.58
N ILE A 871 -19.36 14.31 12.59
CA ILE A 871 -18.38 14.04 13.64
C ILE A 871 -17.21 13.21 13.11
N LYS A 872 -17.48 12.24 12.24
CA LYS A 872 -16.46 11.42 11.60
C LYS A 872 -15.54 12.28 10.71
N GLU A 873 -16.12 13.16 9.90
CA GLU A 873 -15.36 14.10 9.04
C GLU A 873 -14.45 15.00 9.87
N LEU A 874 -14.98 15.59 10.93
CA LEU A 874 -14.18 16.40 11.86
C LEU A 874 -13.08 15.58 12.53
N PHE A 875 -13.39 14.37 12.97
CA PHE A 875 -12.43 13.49 13.62
C PHE A 875 -11.24 13.18 12.72
N GLU A 876 -11.50 12.83 11.46
CA GLU A 876 -10.45 12.56 10.48
C GLU A 876 -9.62 13.83 10.17
N LYS A 877 -10.28 14.99 10.05
CA LYS A 877 -9.59 16.27 9.85
C LYS A 877 -8.73 16.62 11.06
N LEU A 878 -9.27 16.50 12.27
CA LEU A 878 -8.56 16.78 13.52
C LEU A 878 -7.34 15.87 13.69
N LYS A 879 -7.50 14.57 13.41
CA LYS A 879 -6.45 13.57 13.48
C LYS A 879 -5.30 13.86 12.52
N THR A 880 -5.62 14.41 11.36
CA THR A 880 -4.64 14.71 10.29
C THR A 880 -3.93 16.04 10.54
N GLU A 881 -4.66 17.08 10.91
CA GLU A 881 -4.13 18.45 11.02
C GLU A 881 -3.57 18.77 12.40
N LYS A 882 -4.21 18.29 13.45
CA LYS A 882 -3.89 18.60 14.85
C LYS A 882 -3.88 17.35 15.75
N PRO A 883 -2.96 16.40 15.52
CA PRO A 883 -2.92 15.16 16.30
C PRO A 883 -2.75 15.35 17.80
N LEU A 884 -2.24 16.50 18.24
CA LEU A 884 -2.17 16.88 19.66
C LEU A 884 -3.52 17.24 20.27
N LEU A 885 -4.55 17.43 19.46
CA LEU A 885 -5.93 17.68 19.88
C LEU A 885 -6.79 16.41 19.78
N ALA A 886 -6.17 15.22 19.84
CA ALA A 886 -6.89 13.96 19.91
C ALA A 886 -7.91 13.98 21.07
N PRO A 887 -9.13 13.45 20.88
CA PRO A 887 -10.22 13.63 21.84
C PRO A 887 -9.88 13.21 23.27
N HIS A 888 -9.13 12.14 23.46
CA HIS A 888 -8.70 11.71 24.80
C HIS A 888 -7.74 12.71 25.44
N TYR A 889 -6.82 13.28 24.68
CA TYR A 889 -5.88 14.29 25.18
C TYR A 889 -6.61 15.56 25.62
N VAL A 890 -7.55 16.02 24.81
CA VAL A 890 -8.39 17.18 25.14
C VAL A 890 -9.27 16.89 26.35
N TRP A 891 -9.82 15.66 26.43
CA TRP A 891 -10.56 15.21 27.59
C TRP A 891 -9.76 15.27 28.89
N ASP A 892 -8.55 14.71 28.85
CA ASP A 892 -7.65 14.69 29.99
C ASP A 892 -7.23 16.12 30.40
N ALA A 893 -7.03 16.99 29.39
CA ALA A 893 -6.79 18.41 29.65
C ALA A 893 -7.97 19.08 30.37
N TYR A 894 -9.20 18.85 29.92
CA TYR A 894 -10.40 19.33 30.64
C TYR A 894 -10.50 18.77 32.07
N SER A 895 -10.15 17.46 32.23
CA SER A 895 -10.18 16.81 33.55
C SER A 895 -9.20 17.42 34.58
N GLN A 896 -8.18 18.11 34.11
CA GLN A 896 -7.23 18.83 34.96
C GLN A 896 -7.72 20.24 35.33
N LEU A 897 -8.64 20.82 34.57
CA LEU A 897 -9.10 22.20 34.69
C LEU A 897 -10.46 22.31 35.31
N GLU A 898 -11.34 21.37 35.12
CA GLU A 898 -12.70 21.37 35.64
C GLU A 898 -13.11 20.02 36.23
N ASP A 899 -14.15 20.01 37.05
CA ASP A 899 -14.68 18.77 37.63
C ASP A 899 -15.51 18.01 36.57
N VAL A 900 -14.88 17.06 35.91
CA VAL A 900 -15.49 16.28 34.85
C VAL A 900 -16.39 15.18 35.42
N LYS A 901 -17.62 15.08 34.95
CA LYS A 901 -18.61 14.12 35.43
C LYS A 901 -18.42 12.70 34.94
N GLY A 902 -17.18 12.19 34.91
CA GLY A 902 -16.88 10.79 34.55
C GLY A 902 -15.56 10.63 33.84
N LYS A 903 -15.17 9.37 33.61
CA LYS A 903 -13.97 9.04 32.81
C LYS A 903 -14.21 9.31 31.35
N SER A 904 -13.12 9.52 30.59
CA SER A 904 -13.16 9.63 29.14
C SER A 904 -13.86 8.39 28.54
N PRO A 905 -14.79 8.59 27.61
CA PRO A 905 -15.38 7.47 26.85
C PRO A 905 -14.28 6.67 26.14
N LYS A 906 -14.41 5.35 26.09
CA LYS A 906 -13.46 4.49 25.39
C LYS A 906 -13.47 4.71 23.88
N ASN A 907 -14.59 5.13 23.31
CA ASN A 907 -14.74 5.48 21.91
C ASN A 907 -14.35 6.95 21.69
N GLU A 908 -13.36 7.21 20.84
CA GLU A 908 -12.84 8.56 20.55
C GLU A 908 -13.89 9.48 19.90
N LEU A 909 -14.79 8.95 19.07
CA LEU A 909 -15.88 9.72 18.49
C LEU A 909 -16.87 10.17 19.57
N VAL A 910 -17.19 9.29 20.53
CA VAL A 910 -18.05 9.64 21.68
C VAL A 910 -17.37 10.70 22.58
N ALA A 911 -16.06 10.59 22.75
CA ALA A 911 -15.28 11.58 23.46
C ALA A 911 -15.32 12.94 22.72
N LEU A 912 -15.14 12.92 21.39
CA LEU A 912 -15.18 14.13 20.56
C LEU A 912 -16.55 14.81 20.60
N VAL A 913 -17.65 14.06 20.52
CA VAL A 913 -19.00 14.62 20.66
C VAL A 913 -19.18 15.30 22.01
N SER A 914 -18.74 14.66 23.08
CA SER A 914 -18.82 15.24 24.42
C SER A 914 -18.04 16.57 24.52
N LEU A 915 -16.85 16.61 23.89
CA LEU A 915 -16.02 17.81 23.82
C LEU A 915 -16.67 18.92 23.00
N ILE A 916 -17.22 18.59 21.84
CA ILE A 916 -17.92 19.54 20.96
C ILE A 916 -19.12 20.12 21.71
N ARG A 917 -19.94 19.31 22.37
CA ARG A 917 -21.07 19.75 23.17
C ARG A 917 -20.66 20.68 24.30
N ARG A 918 -19.47 20.43 24.89
CA ARG A 918 -18.90 21.30 25.96
C ARG A 918 -18.46 22.64 25.38
N VAL A 919 -17.69 22.67 24.31
CA VAL A 919 -17.16 23.88 23.65
C VAL A 919 -18.25 24.74 23.06
N THR A 920 -19.27 24.11 22.46
CA THR A 920 -20.43 24.84 21.88
C THR A 920 -21.45 25.30 22.90
N GLY A 921 -21.24 25.02 24.20
CA GLY A 921 -22.09 25.43 25.27
C GLY A 921 -23.40 24.65 25.44
N LEU A 922 -23.55 23.55 24.68
CA LEU A 922 -24.70 22.63 24.84
C LEU A 922 -24.69 21.95 26.21
N ASP A 923 -23.51 21.66 26.73
CA ASP A 923 -23.32 21.12 28.07
C ASP A 923 -22.51 22.08 28.93
N LYS A 924 -22.99 22.29 30.17
CA LYS A 924 -22.34 23.21 31.14
C LYS A 924 -21.04 22.63 31.73
N ALA A 925 -20.91 21.33 31.78
CA ALA A 925 -19.71 20.62 32.24
C ALA A 925 -19.46 19.43 31.33
N LEU A 926 -18.19 19.07 31.12
CA LEU A 926 -17.82 17.94 30.29
C LEU A 926 -18.42 16.64 30.86
N THR A 927 -19.31 16.04 30.10
CA THR A 927 -20.05 14.85 30.51
C THR A 927 -19.96 13.81 29.40
N PRO A 928 -19.63 12.54 29.69
CA PRO A 928 -19.64 11.50 28.68
C PRO A 928 -20.99 11.39 27.96
N TYR A 929 -20.97 11.42 26.63
CA TYR A 929 -22.18 11.46 25.81
C TYR A 929 -23.11 10.27 26.09
N ASN A 930 -22.57 9.09 26.31
CA ASN A 930 -23.34 7.91 26.67
C ASN A 930 -24.15 8.11 27.96
N ARG A 931 -23.64 8.85 28.94
CA ARG A 931 -24.39 9.21 30.17
C ARG A 931 -25.52 10.22 29.90
N ILE A 932 -25.34 11.07 28.91
CA ILE A 932 -26.38 12.01 28.47
C ILE A 932 -27.52 11.20 27.85
N VAL A 933 -27.16 10.31 26.91
CA VAL A 933 -28.11 9.39 26.28
C VAL A 933 -28.84 8.52 27.32
N ASP A 934 -28.13 7.96 28.29
CA ASP A 934 -28.74 7.20 29.39
C ASP A 934 -29.76 8.00 30.18
N ARG A 935 -29.39 9.24 30.56
CA ARG A 935 -30.29 10.15 31.31
C ARG A 935 -31.52 10.54 30.48
N ASN A 936 -31.30 10.83 29.21
CA ASN A 936 -32.37 11.20 28.29
C ASN A 936 -33.32 10.01 28.02
N PHE A 937 -32.74 8.83 27.85
CA PHE A 937 -33.52 7.59 27.72
C PHE A 937 -34.37 7.33 28.95
N GLN A 938 -33.81 7.46 30.16
CA GLN A 938 -34.59 7.31 31.40
C GLN A 938 -35.74 8.31 31.46
N LYS A 939 -35.50 9.57 31.10
CA LYS A 939 -36.56 10.58 31.05
C LYS A 939 -37.65 10.23 30.04
N TRP A 940 -37.25 9.82 28.85
CA TRP A 940 -38.18 9.45 27.77
C TRP A 940 -39.02 8.23 28.19
N VAL A 941 -38.38 7.16 28.68
CA VAL A 941 -39.08 5.98 29.18
C VAL A 941 -40.04 6.33 30.31
N PHE A 942 -39.60 7.17 31.27
CA PHE A 942 -40.45 7.59 32.37
C PHE A 942 -41.68 8.35 31.84
N GLY A 943 -41.49 9.28 30.90
CA GLY A 943 -42.59 9.99 30.27
C GLY A 943 -43.58 9.06 29.54
N LYS A 944 -43.08 8.08 28.78
CA LYS A 944 -43.95 7.11 28.08
C LYS A 944 -44.64 6.13 29.02
N GLN A 945 -44.00 5.75 30.13
CA GLN A 945 -44.60 4.84 31.14
C GLN A 945 -45.46 5.51 32.19
N ALA A 946 -45.47 6.83 32.25
CA ALA A 946 -46.38 7.60 33.13
C ALA A 946 -47.86 7.51 32.71
N GLY A 947 -48.12 7.04 31.45
CA GLY A 947 -49.47 6.83 30.91
C GLY A 947 -50.03 5.41 31.15
N PRO A 948 -51.19 5.10 30.60
CA PRO A 948 -51.83 3.80 30.73
C PRO A 948 -51.10 2.66 29.96
N LEU A 949 -50.27 3.01 28.98
CA LEU A 949 -49.49 2.09 28.17
C LEU A 949 -48.13 1.85 28.82
N LYS A 950 -47.81 0.59 29.15
CA LYS A 950 -46.49 0.18 29.69
C LYS A 950 -45.80 -0.70 28.70
N TYR A 951 -44.53 -0.48 28.43
CA TYR A 951 -43.71 -1.35 27.63
C TYR A 951 -43.49 -2.70 28.33
N THR A 952 -43.60 -3.78 27.56
CA THR A 952 -43.27 -5.14 28.02
C THR A 952 -41.76 -5.28 28.25
N LYS A 953 -41.33 -6.32 28.93
CA LYS A 953 -39.94 -6.61 29.20
C LYS A 953 -39.14 -6.68 27.88
N GLU A 954 -39.68 -7.39 26.90
CA GLU A 954 -39.06 -7.56 25.58
C GLU A 954 -38.99 -6.27 24.78
N GLN A 955 -40.02 -5.42 24.81
CA GLN A 955 -40.00 -4.09 24.25
C GLN A 955 -38.90 -3.22 24.89
N MET A 956 -38.78 -3.27 26.21
CA MET A 956 -37.75 -2.56 26.96
C MET A 956 -36.31 -3.02 26.63
N GLU A 957 -36.11 -4.31 26.37
CA GLU A 957 -34.82 -4.83 25.92
C GLU A 957 -34.45 -4.26 24.54
N TRP A 958 -35.40 -4.23 23.63
CA TRP A 958 -35.24 -3.61 22.31
C TRP A 958 -34.96 -2.11 22.39
N LEU A 959 -35.69 -1.38 23.17
CA LEU A 959 -35.47 0.05 23.38
C LEU A 959 -34.08 0.35 24.00
N ARG A 960 -33.58 -0.56 24.86
CA ARG A 960 -32.20 -0.47 25.38
C ARG A 960 -31.16 -0.75 24.31
N MET A 961 -31.39 -1.72 23.42
CA MET A 961 -30.48 -1.95 22.30
C MET A 961 -30.42 -0.74 21.37
N ILE A 962 -31.56 -0.11 21.08
CA ILE A 962 -31.60 1.14 20.30
C ILE A 962 -30.83 2.24 21.04
N LYS A 963 -31.01 2.40 22.33
CA LYS A 963 -30.29 3.37 23.15
C LYS A 963 -28.76 3.15 23.10
N GLU A 964 -28.31 1.89 23.22
CA GLU A 964 -26.88 1.57 23.11
C GLU A 964 -26.34 1.89 21.70
N HIS A 965 -27.11 1.60 20.66
CA HIS A 965 -26.76 1.95 19.29
C HIS A 965 -26.62 3.48 19.12
N VAL A 966 -27.63 4.25 19.55
CA VAL A 966 -27.58 5.73 19.49
C VAL A 966 -26.46 6.31 20.33
N ALA A 967 -26.11 5.71 21.46
CA ALA A 967 -24.98 6.14 22.30
C ALA A 967 -23.62 6.01 21.59
N THR A 968 -23.51 5.15 20.56
CA THR A 968 -22.27 4.92 19.80
C THR A 968 -22.30 5.46 18.38
N SER A 969 -23.50 5.49 17.75
CA SER A 969 -23.69 5.89 16.36
C SER A 969 -24.37 7.26 16.21
N PHE A 970 -24.81 7.87 17.33
CA PHE A 970 -25.48 9.19 17.44
C PHE A 970 -26.85 9.28 16.76
N HIS A 971 -27.21 8.29 15.99
CA HIS A 971 -28.46 8.19 15.24
C HIS A 971 -28.81 6.73 14.99
N ILE A 972 -30.06 6.42 14.74
CA ILE A 972 -30.51 5.12 14.27
C ILE A 972 -31.49 5.29 13.10
N GLU A 973 -31.19 4.59 12.00
CA GLU A 973 -32.09 4.47 10.86
C GLU A 973 -32.79 3.12 10.85
N ILE A 974 -33.84 3.01 10.05
CA ILE A 974 -34.61 1.76 9.96
C ILE A 974 -33.71 0.65 9.37
N GLU A 975 -32.79 1.03 8.49
CA GLU A 975 -31.81 0.16 7.87
C GLU A 975 -30.83 -0.45 8.90
N ASP A 976 -30.58 0.23 10.01
CA ASP A 976 -29.71 -0.26 11.09
C ASP A 976 -30.32 -1.48 11.78
N LEU A 977 -31.63 -1.61 11.78
CA LEU A 977 -32.33 -2.78 12.32
C LEU A 977 -32.03 -4.08 11.55
N ASP A 978 -31.52 -3.98 10.34
CA ASP A 978 -31.10 -5.12 9.53
C ASP A 978 -29.64 -5.52 9.82
N ASN A 979 -28.94 -4.75 10.67
CA ASN A 979 -27.56 -4.99 11.09
C ASN A 979 -27.49 -5.51 12.53
N LEU A 980 -26.31 -6.01 12.92
CA LEU A 980 -26.07 -6.36 14.32
C LEU A 980 -26.08 -5.09 15.22
N PRO A 981 -26.60 -5.17 16.44
CA PRO A 981 -27.08 -6.38 17.14
C PRO A 981 -28.54 -6.76 16.82
N PHE A 982 -29.28 -5.91 16.12
CA PHE A 982 -30.73 -6.06 15.94
C PHE A 982 -31.08 -7.29 15.10
N ASN A 983 -30.35 -7.55 14.04
CA ASN A 983 -30.62 -8.68 13.14
C ASN A 983 -30.54 -10.03 13.87
N SER A 984 -29.58 -10.20 14.79
CA SER A 984 -29.46 -11.41 15.61
C SER A 984 -30.66 -11.66 16.52
N GLN A 985 -31.46 -10.63 16.80
CA GLN A 985 -32.67 -10.69 17.63
C GLN A 985 -33.98 -10.65 16.78
N GLY A 986 -33.84 -10.80 15.45
CA GLY A 986 -34.97 -10.83 14.52
C GLY A 986 -35.21 -9.57 13.71
N GLY A 987 -34.35 -8.57 13.82
CA GLY A 987 -34.31 -7.40 12.95
C GLY A 987 -35.60 -6.60 12.88
N ARG A 988 -35.81 -5.92 11.73
CA ARG A 988 -37.05 -5.15 11.44
C ARG A 988 -38.31 -5.95 11.73
N GLY A 989 -38.33 -7.23 11.36
CA GLY A 989 -39.52 -8.07 11.54
C GLY A 989 -39.90 -8.26 13.01
N LYS A 990 -38.89 -8.37 13.90
CA LYS A 990 -39.14 -8.47 15.33
C LYS A 990 -39.55 -7.13 15.93
N MET A 991 -38.88 -6.05 15.51
CA MET A 991 -39.23 -4.69 15.92
C MET A 991 -40.68 -4.35 15.55
N TYR A 992 -41.12 -4.68 14.32
CA TYR A 992 -42.51 -4.53 13.89
C TYR A 992 -43.51 -5.37 14.70
N LYS A 993 -43.15 -6.63 15.04
CA LYS A 993 -43.97 -7.46 15.92
C LYS A 993 -44.13 -6.89 17.30
N LEU A 994 -43.15 -6.19 17.83
CA LEU A 994 -43.17 -5.61 19.18
C LEU A 994 -43.91 -4.27 19.25
N PHE A 995 -43.77 -3.45 18.20
CA PHE A 995 -44.26 -2.05 18.25
C PHE A 995 -45.32 -1.73 17.18
N GLY A 996 -45.57 -2.64 16.23
CA GLY A 996 -46.50 -2.40 15.12
C GLY A 996 -46.14 -1.20 14.28
N ASP A 997 -47.14 -0.48 13.79
CA ASP A 997 -46.98 0.73 12.97
C ASP A 997 -46.29 1.87 13.72
N ASN A 998 -46.27 1.86 15.05
CA ASN A 998 -45.60 2.84 15.90
C ASN A 998 -44.06 2.68 15.86
N MET A 999 -43.53 1.66 15.19
CA MET A 999 -42.08 1.43 15.09
C MET A 999 -41.34 2.66 14.54
N PHE A 1000 -41.85 3.27 13.49
CA PHE A 1000 -41.26 4.46 12.84
C PHE A 1000 -41.31 5.69 13.76
N GLU A 1001 -42.42 5.90 14.45
CA GLU A 1001 -42.59 6.99 15.36
C GLU A 1001 -41.64 6.86 16.56
N ILE A 1002 -41.53 5.64 17.13
CA ILE A 1002 -40.59 5.35 18.24
C ILE A 1002 -39.15 5.59 17.85
N ILE A 1003 -38.72 5.20 16.64
CA ILE A 1003 -37.34 5.45 16.17
C ILE A 1003 -37.09 6.96 16.05
N ASN A 1004 -38.00 7.69 15.44
CA ASN A 1004 -37.88 9.14 15.31
C ASN A 1004 -37.88 9.85 16.68
N GLU A 1005 -38.79 9.47 17.56
CA GLU A 1005 -38.82 10.01 18.93
C GLU A 1005 -37.53 9.71 19.72
N LEU A 1006 -36.97 8.50 19.56
CA LEU A 1006 -35.71 8.16 20.24
C LEU A 1006 -34.54 8.93 19.67
N ASN A 1007 -34.48 9.12 18.35
CA ASN A 1007 -33.47 9.98 17.75
C ASN A 1007 -33.53 11.41 18.29
N GLU A 1008 -34.73 11.98 18.38
CA GLU A 1008 -34.93 13.31 18.93
C GLU A 1008 -34.65 13.37 20.46
N ALA A 1009 -35.22 12.43 21.22
CA ALA A 1009 -35.13 12.45 22.66
C ALA A 1009 -33.73 12.10 23.21
N LEU A 1010 -33.00 11.18 22.55
CA LEU A 1010 -31.72 10.70 23.05
C LEU A 1010 -30.55 11.65 22.71
N VAL A 1011 -30.62 12.31 21.57
CA VAL A 1011 -29.57 13.21 21.07
C VAL A 1011 -29.73 14.64 21.64
N ALA A 1012 -30.91 15.04 22.08
CA ALA A 1012 -31.22 16.36 22.66
C ALA A 1012 -30.39 16.60 24.01
#